data_dc1603a087731543964a45b26d0054df
#
_entry.id   dc1603a087731543964a45b26d0054df
#
_cell.length_a   1.000
_cell.length_b   1.000
_cell.length_c   1.000
_cell.angle_alpha   90.00
_cell.angle_beta   90.00
_cell.angle_gamma   90.00
#
_symmetry.space_group_name_H-M   'P 1'
#
loop_
_entity.id
_entity.type
_entity.pdbx_description
1 polymer ?
#
loop_
_entity_poly.entity_id
_entity_poly.type
_entity_poly.pdbx_seq_one_letter_code
_entity_poly.pdbx_strand_id
1 'polypeptide(L)'
;MAVRFAWWALVACALFALSPTARAQGVVGGGFAGNYYANVGFSGPPAFQRRDNRIDFAWTGTGIGGSSAPEFVGVGRQGFSASWTGQILPATSETYSFALTTEGAITLYIRPAGASAWTTLVADFGGGLRTRQGTAALKAGQAYQLMLYYWQYVPTGRLTLAWGSPTLPMATLEAATPLGVNIADTSPNDPTLIFADAVMPAAAFQKNSNYSNFNAPTPVDAQGWPTTDGTLPLWSEPREPEGTYLLRFTGQAQVVDWLGTGGFAVGGTAYGATLPAGAGYDPATNTTTAQWIVPPTTSPTNGAFIGFVNSQRTPDAAVNSGVANVHLMRPVARGASASHPVGELFTADFKKLVANFTVIRFMDYLATYANNQRTWTDRVKPTDRTQYQAQAGYGWQGKGGAWEYAVELANETGKDMWINIPLQVDDDYVTKVAQLLAYGSDGTNPYTAPQANPAFPPLNAGLKVYVEYSNEIWNTYFPMYHQNAVLAQQAVAAGGSPLNYDGTTNTTVWAHRRVAERTKETSDLFRAVWGDAGMMTRVRPVLEWQYGDTLGTGSDGLKFLDYYYGNADGQTHVASPYPVNHYLWGGGGAWYALPVNTEATSIADIYASGMDPALPASTAADARWTLAYGLQEMGYEGGFYVGASNTSVSDTAAETALQDAANLDPSAAAFETQSIDLFFQKGGGIPLVFTTSGEQYGIAYPTIHDQATPKMAGILAAINAARPAVTMGICTLGTLPVAEANVSNGATQLQGILANVGDFVGWSVNLAAAGRYTVTTDAAAANQQILIDGALVGTTSWTGTLGSGLHGIRIRAAGPVTIKSLIVTQ
;
A
#
# COMPACT_ATOMS: atom_id res chain seq x y z
N MET A 1 -11.41 -4.07 -45.06
CA MET A 1 -9.93 -3.97 -45.12
C MET A 1 -9.29 -3.43 -43.82
N ALA A 2 -9.90 -2.51 -43.13
CA ALA A 2 -9.37 -1.92 -41.86
C ALA A 2 -9.22 -2.93 -40.71
N VAL A 3 -10.14 -3.89 -40.57
CA VAL A 3 -10.10 -4.91 -39.51
C VAL A 3 -8.92 -5.90 -39.66
N ARG A 4 -8.42 -6.13 -40.90
CA ARG A 4 -7.27 -7.01 -41.12
C ARG A 4 -5.92 -6.36 -40.77
N PHE A 5 -5.79 -5.04 -40.84
CA PHE A 5 -4.55 -4.35 -40.46
C PHE A 5 -4.37 -4.25 -38.93
N ALA A 6 -5.45 -4.03 -38.17
CA ALA A 6 -5.38 -4.03 -36.71
C ALA A 6 -4.96 -5.40 -36.12
N TRP A 7 -5.40 -6.50 -36.78
CA TRP A 7 -4.98 -7.85 -36.36
C TRP A 7 -3.49 -8.11 -36.62
N TRP A 8 -2.92 -7.56 -37.71
CA TRP A 8 -1.50 -7.73 -38.00
C TRP A 8 -0.61 -6.93 -37.05
N ALA A 9 -1.03 -5.72 -36.59
CA ALA A 9 -0.28 -4.95 -35.58
C ALA A 9 -0.31 -5.64 -34.22
N LEU A 10 -1.46 -6.20 -33.81
CA LEU A 10 -1.58 -7.00 -32.59
C LEU A 10 -0.76 -8.30 -32.65
N VAL A 11 -0.75 -8.97 -33.80
CA VAL A 11 0.04 -10.20 -34.03
C VAL A 11 1.53 -9.88 -34.08
N ALA A 12 1.93 -8.71 -34.63
CA ALA A 12 3.33 -8.27 -34.63
C ALA A 12 3.84 -7.97 -33.21
N CYS A 13 3.06 -7.26 -32.37
CA CYS A 13 3.38 -7.09 -30.96
C CYS A 13 3.45 -8.41 -30.19
N ALA A 14 2.53 -9.34 -30.46
CA ALA A 14 2.53 -10.66 -29.81
C ALA A 14 3.71 -11.54 -30.28
N LEU A 15 4.14 -11.41 -31.54
CA LEU A 15 5.30 -12.16 -32.06
C LEU A 15 6.64 -11.55 -31.59
N PHE A 16 6.72 -10.22 -31.40
CA PHE A 16 7.88 -9.58 -30.76
C PHE A 16 7.92 -9.84 -29.26
N ALA A 17 6.77 -10.06 -28.60
CA ALA A 17 6.69 -10.48 -27.20
C ALA A 17 7.28 -11.89 -26.95
N LEU A 18 7.50 -12.69 -27.97
CA LEU A 18 8.22 -13.96 -27.90
C LEU A 18 9.75 -13.80 -27.98
N SER A 19 10.25 -12.59 -28.24
CA SER A 19 11.66 -12.26 -28.05
C SER A 19 11.96 -12.16 -26.55
N PRO A 20 13.02 -12.79 -26.01
CA PRO A 20 13.27 -12.89 -24.57
C PRO A 20 13.67 -11.59 -23.87
N THR A 21 13.24 -10.42 -24.33
CA THR A 21 13.80 -9.12 -23.92
C THR A 21 13.02 -8.33 -22.89
N ALA A 22 11.80 -8.72 -22.53
CA ALA A 22 11.07 -8.04 -21.45
C ALA A 22 11.02 -8.96 -20.21
N ARG A 23 12.01 -8.86 -19.35
CA ARG A 23 12.15 -9.66 -18.14
C ARG A 23 12.34 -8.76 -16.93
N ALA A 24 12.06 -9.31 -15.74
CA ALA A 24 12.19 -8.61 -14.47
C ALA A 24 13.54 -7.87 -14.37
N GLN A 25 13.47 -6.56 -14.15
CA GLN A 25 14.64 -5.71 -13.88
C GLN A 25 14.74 -5.46 -12.38
N GLY A 26 15.10 -6.50 -11.62
CA GLY A 26 15.18 -6.36 -10.16
C GLY A 26 15.37 -7.68 -9.45
N VAL A 27 15.11 -7.66 -8.15
CA VAL A 27 15.18 -8.83 -7.26
C VAL A 27 13.85 -9.56 -7.29
N VAL A 28 13.83 -10.82 -7.73
CA VAL A 28 12.62 -11.66 -7.69
C VAL A 28 12.35 -12.16 -6.26
N GLY A 29 11.14 -12.59 -5.99
CA GLY A 29 10.74 -13.08 -4.69
C GLY A 29 10.39 -11.98 -3.69
N GLY A 30 9.94 -10.80 -4.16
CA GLY A 30 9.51 -9.69 -3.30
C GLY A 30 10.64 -8.94 -2.59
N GLY A 31 11.89 -9.03 -3.10
CA GLY A 31 13.05 -8.35 -2.54
C GLY A 31 14.08 -9.25 -1.87
N PHE A 32 14.86 -8.66 -0.98
CA PHE A 32 15.98 -9.33 -0.29
C PHE A 32 15.54 -9.95 1.03
N ALA A 33 15.96 -11.19 1.31
CA ALA A 33 15.83 -11.78 2.64
C ALA A 33 16.98 -11.29 3.53
N GLY A 34 16.63 -10.48 4.54
CA GLY A 34 17.56 -9.85 5.48
C GLY A 34 17.62 -10.58 6.82
N ASN A 35 18.83 -10.81 7.31
CA ASN A 35 19.13 -11.28 8.66
C ASN A 35 19.91 -10.19 9.38
N TYR A 36 19.48 -9.81 10.57
CA TYR A 36 20.07 -8.74 11.36
C TYR A 36 20.56 -9.26 12.71
N TYR A 37 21.81 -8.97 13.06
CA TYR A 37 22.49 -9.52 14.24
C TYR A 37 22.87 -8.39 15.22
N ALA A 38 22.61 -8.58 16.49
CA ALA A 38 23.00 -7.64 17.56
C ALA A 38 24.52 -7.63 17.87
N ASN A 39 25.32 -8.11 16.94
CA ASN A 39 26.79 -8.16 17.04
C ASN A 39 27.43 -8.02 15.66
N VAL A 40 28.70 -7.65 15.60
CA VAL A 40 29.45 -7.49 14.33
C VAL A 40 29.98 -8.80 13.75
N GLY A 41 29.82 -9.93 14.43
CA GLY A 41 30.40 -11.20 14.03
C GLY A 41 29.45 -12.20 13.38
N PHE A 42 28.19 -11.80 13.07
CA PHE A 42 27.14 -12.71 12.59
C PHE A 42 26.95 -13.95 13.46
N SER A 43 27.25 -13.86 14.75
CA SER A 43 27.25 -14.98 15.66
C SER A 43 25.89 -15.17 16.35
N GLY A 44 25.50 -16.43 16.55
CA GLY A 44 24.19 -16.78 17.11
C GLY A 44 23.04 -16.64 16.11
N PRO A 45 21.82 -16.85 16.55
CA PRO A 45 20.64 -16.57 15.71
C PRO A 45 20.52 -15.07 15.40
N PRO A 46 19.96 -14.69 14.25
CA PRO A 46 19.61 -13.29 13.98
C PRO A 46 18.69 -12.74 15.07
N ALA A 47 18.90 -11.51 15.49
CA ALA A 47 18.00 -10.82 16.42
C ALA A 47 16.60 -10.64 15.79
N PHE A 48 16.56 -10.45 14.47
CA PHE A 48 15.31 -10.55 13.69
C PHE A 48 15.62 -10.81 12.21
N GLN A 49 14.57 -11.15 11.47
CA GLN A 49 14.61 -11.40 10.03
C GLN A 49 13.44 -10.67 9.38
N ARG A 50 13.68 -10.08 8.19
CA ARG A 50 12.62 -9.49 7.37
C ARG A 50 12.95 -9.59 5.89
N ARG A 51 11.98 -9.28 5.04
CA ARG A 51 12.21 -9.13 3.60
C ARG A 51 12.20 -7.62 3.25
N ASP A 52 13.33 -7.15 2.76
CA ASP A 52 13.51 -5.76 2.34
C ASP A 52 13.26 -5.62 0.84
N ASN A 53 12.39 -4.70 0.43
CA ASN A 53 12.06 -4.48 -0.99
C ASN A 53 13.29 -4.04 -1.79
N ARG A 54 14.21 -3.34 -1.12
CA ARG A 54 15.47 -2.78 -1.62
C ARG A 54 16.47 -2.63 -0.49
N ILE A 55 17.72 -2.46 -0.84
CA ILE A 55 18.78 -2.06 0.10
C ILE A 55 18.97 -0.55 -0.06
N ASP A 56 18.32 0.24 0.78
CA ASP A 56 18.43 1.70 0.83
C ASP A 56 18.15 2.16 2.26
N PHE A 57 19.21 2.20 3.09
CA PHE A 57 19.11 2.50 4.51
C PHE A 57 19.92 3.75 4.86
N ALA A 58 19.36 4.56 5.75
CA ALA A 58 20.06 5.66 6.40
C ALA A 58 19.76 5.60 7.91
N TRP A 59 20.73 5.13 8.67
CA TRP A 59 20.62 4.97 10.10
C TRP A 59 21.26 6.17 10.80
N THR A 60 20.48 7.15 11.22
CA THR A 60 20.97 8.44 11.73
C THR A 60 20.67 8.66 13.20
N GLY A 61 20.03 7.71 13.87
CA GLY A 61 19.45 7.94 15.17
C GLY A 61 20.37 7.80 16.36
N THR A 62 20.06 8.55 17.39
CA THR A 62 20.58 8.42 18.75
C THR A 62 19.52 7.89 19.71
N GLY A 63 18.29 7.59 19.28
CA GLY A 63 17.14 7.21 20.09
C GLY A 63 16.84 5.70 20.11
N ILE A 64 16.25 5.22 21.18
CA ILE A 64 15.52 3.96 21.19
C ILE A 64 14.25 4.19 20.39
N GLY A 65 14.02 3.40 19.33
CA GLY A 65 12.88 3.59 18.42
C GLY A 65 13.04 4.71 17.40
N GLY A 66 14.08 5.54 17.46
CA GLY A 66 14.40 6.45 16.37
C GLY A 66 15.17 5.73 15.31
N SER A 67 14.99 6.05 14.05
CA SER A 67 15.61 5.61 12.79
C SER A 67 17.06 5.08 12.88
N SER A 68 17.43 4.53 14.01
CA SER A 68 18.65 3.80 14.23
C SER A 68 18.47 2.40 13.66
N ALA A 69 19.50 1.98 13.13
CA ALA A 69 19.58 0.73 12.45
C ALA A 69 19.34 -0.47 13.31
N PRO A 70 18.90 -1.39 12.65
CA PRO A 70 17.59 -1.49 12.07
C PRO A 70 16.65 -1.26 13.23
N GLU A 71 15.64 -0.53 13.07
CA GLU A 71 14.71 0.07 14.02
C GLU A 71 14.05 -0.92 14.99
N PHE A 72 14.79 -1.87 15.52
CA PHE A 72 14.24 -2.99 16.25
C PHE A 72 14.88 -3.21 17.62
N VAL A 73 14.01 -3.60 18.54
CA VAL A 73 14.39 -4.08 19.85
C VAL A 73 15.39 -5.25 19.70
N GLY A 74 16.56 -5.11 20.29
CA GLY A 74 17.58 -6.16 20.32
C GLY A 74 18.75 -5.98 19.35
N VAL A 75 18.67 -5.06 18.38
CA VAL A 75 19.82 -4.67 17.56
C VAL A 75 20.28 -3.28 17.95
N GLY A 76 21.52 -3.12 18.38
CA GLY A 76 22.08 -1.85 18.81
C GLY A 76 22.31 -0.88 17.63
N ARG A 77 22.55 0.41 17.94
CA ARG A 77 22.84 1.45 16.96
C ARG A 77 24.21 1.35 16.31
N GLN A 78 25.11 0.69 16.98
CA GLN A 78 26.46 0.37 16.53
C GLN A 78 26.83 -1.02 17.03
N GLY A 79 27.79 -1.62 16.40
CA GLY A 79 28.20 -2.98 16.78
C GLY A 79 27.20 -4.03 16.31
N PHE A 80 26.49 -3.79 15.22
CA PHE A 80 25.62 -4.78 14.58
C PHE A 80 26.15 -5.22 13.21
N SER A 81 25.62 -6.32 12.72
CA SER A 81 25.84 -6.77 11.35
C SER A 81 24.55 -7.21 10.71
N ALA A 82 24.50 -7.15 9.39
CA ALA A 82 23.34 -7.63 8.63
C ALA A 82 23.80 -8.34 7.35
N SER A 83 23.02 -9.33 6.93
CA SER A 83 23.22 -10.01 5.65
C SER A 83 21.94 -10.09 4.87
N TRP A 84 22.04 -9.90 3.56
CA TRP A 84 20.89 -10.02 2.65
C TRP A 84 21.18 -11.01 1.55
N THR A 85 20.19 -11.80 1.21
CA THR A 85 20.23 -12.67 0.04
C THR A 85 19.05 -12.34 -0.88
N GLY A 86 19.31 -12.32 -2.19
CA GLY A 86 18.28 -12.07 -3.21
C GLY A 86 18.63 -12.76 -4.51
N GLN A 87 17.66 -12.91 -5.39
CA GLN A 87 17.87 -13.46 -6.72
C GLN A 87 17.51 -12.41 -7.76
N ILE A 88 18.41 -12.13 -8.69
CA ILE A 88 18.18 -11.21 -9.81
C ILE A 88 18.01 -11.97 -11.12
N LEU A 89 17.22 -11.36 -12.01
CA LEU A 89 16.99 -11.89 -13.34
C LEU A 89 17.26 -10.76 -14.36
N PRO A 90 18.47 -10.72 -14.99
CA PRO A 90 18.82 -9.67 -15.94
C PRO A 90 17.93 -9.69 -17.19
N ALA A 91 17.52 -8.51 -17.67
CA ALA A 91 16.76 -8.37 -18.89
C ALA A 91 17.62 -8.52 -20.16
N THR A 92 18.87 -8.07 -20.08
CA THR A 92 19.82 -8.04 -21.21
C THR A 92 21.10 -8.82 -20.90
N SER A 93 21.76 -9.33 -21.94
CA SER A 93 23.08 -9.96 -21.81
C SER A 93 24.16 -8.88 -21.96
N GLU A 94 24.54 -8.28 -20.83
CA GLU A 94 25.43 -7.12 -20.75
C GLU A 94 26.36 -7.23 -19.55
N THR A 95 27.33 -6.32 -19.47
CA THR A 95 28.08 -6.08 -18.24
C THR A 95 27.30 -5.13 -17.35
N TYR A 96 26.81 -5.64 -16.22
CA TYR A 96 26.14 -4.87 -15.20
C TYR A 96 27.14 -4.31 -14.19
N SER A 97 26.93 -3.06 -13.81
CA SER A 97 27.63 -2.41 -12.70
C SER A 97 26.75 -2.44 -11.46
N PHE A 98 27.35 -2.78 -10.32
CA PHE A 98 26.72 -2.74 -9.00
C PHE A 98 27.43 -1.68 -8.18
N ALA A 99 26.68 -0.68 -7.69
CA ALA A 99 27.21 0.41 -6.88
C ALA A 99 26.67 0.33 -5.45
N LEU A 100 27.56 0.31 -4.46
CA LEU A 100 27.23 0.37 -3.05
C LEU A 100 27.73 1.68 -2.46
N THR A 101 26.81 2.49 -1.93
CA THR A 101 27.15 3.66 -1.12
C THR A 101 27.00 3.27 0.34
N THR A 102 28.06 3.43 1.13
CA THR A 102 28.12 2.89 2.49
C THR A 102 28.98 3.75 3.42
N GLU A 103 28.63 3.72 4.71
CA GLU A 103 29.49 4.19 5.81
C GLU A 103 30.13 3.01 6.58
N GLY A 104 29.50 1.85 6.58
CA GLY A 104 30.01 0.63 7.19
C GLY A 104 30.88 -0.21 6.25
N ALA A 105 31.46 -1.30 6.75
CA ALA A 105 32.13 -2.27 5.92
C ALA A 105 31.12 -3.12 5.13
N ILE A 106 31.50 -3.54 3.92
CA ILE A 106 30.63 -4.27 2.98
C ILE A 106 31.38 -5.38 2.26
N THR A 107 30.64 -6.46 1.93
CA THR A 107 31.06 -7.42 0.91
C THR A 107 29.85 -7.88 0.11
N LEU A 108 29.88 -7.69 -1.22
CA LEU A 108 28.86 -8.16 -2.15
C LEU A 108 29.40 -9.32 -2.99
N TYR A 109 28.65 -10.39 -3.01
CA TYR A 109 28.90 -11.58 -3.82
C TYR A 109 27.79 -11.81 -4.84
N ILE A 110 28.18 -12.46 -5.96
CA ILE A 110 27.24 -12.93 -6.99
C ILE A 110 27.63 -14.35 -7.42
N ARG A 111 26.62 -15.15 -7.81
CA ARG A 111 26.81 -16.42 -8.53
C ARG A 111 25.59 -16.73 -9.42
N PRO A 112 25.76 -17.49 -10.51
CA PRO A 112 24.64 -18.10 -11.21
C PRO A 112 23.81 -18.96 -10.24
N ALA A 113 22.48 -18.93 -10.34
CA ALA A 113 21.63 -19.78 -9.51
C ALA A 113 21.97 -21.27 -9.75
N GLY A 114 22.10 -22.02 -8.66
CA GLY A 114 22.52 -23.42 -8.67
C GLY A 114 24.04 -23.64 -8.70
N ALA A 115 24.87 -22.63 -8.97
CA ALA A 115 26.32 -22.76 -8.86
C ALA A 115 26.78 -22.77 -7.39
N SER A 116 27.86 -23.50 -7.10
CA SER A 116 28.43 -23.56 -5.74
C SER A 116 29.36 -22.38 -5.43
N ALA A 117 30.11 -21.89 -6.43
CA ALA A 117 31.14 -20.87 -6.23
C ALA A 117 30.57 -19.45 -6.28
N TRP A 118 30.94 -18.63 -5.29
CA TRP A 118 30.65 -17.21 -5.26
C TRP A 118 31.80 -16.39 -5.87
N THR A 119 31.43 -15.36 -6.62
CA THR A 119 32.35 -14.32 -7.11
C THR A 119 32.17 -13.07 -6.28
N THR A 120 33.25 -12.51 -5.74
CA THR A 120 33.22 -11.24 -5.01
C THR A 120 33.13 -10.09 -6.03
N LEU A 121 32.08 -9.28 -5.96
CA LEU A 121 31.94 -8.08 -6.76
C LEU A 121 32.55 -6.85 -6.09
N VAL A 122 32.30 -6.70 -4.80
CA VAL A 122 32.80 -5.60 -3.98
C VAL A 122 33.20 -6.14 -2.62
N ALA A 123 34.37 -5.71 -2.12
CA ALA A 123 34.76 -5.90 -0.72
C ALA A 123 35.46 -4.60 -0.26
N ASP A 124 34.93 -3.99 0.81
CA ASP A 124 35.47 -2.75 1.36
C ASP A 124 35.28 -2.71 2.88
N PHE A 125 36.36 -2.56 3.61
CA PHE A 125 36.40 -2.48 5.06
C PHE A 125 36.82 -1.10 5.58
N GLY A 126 36.79 -0.07 4.72
CA GLY A 126 37.08 1.32 5.09
C GLY A 126 35.98 1.95 5.94
N GLY A 127 36.22 3.17 6.41
CA GLY A 127 35.27 4.01 7.15
C GLY A 127 34.85 5.25 6.38
N GLY A 128 33.79 5.93 6.85
CA GLY A 128 33.23 7.13 6.24
C GLY A 128 32.36 6.87 5.00
N LEU A 129 31.53 7.85 4.64
CA LEU A 129 30.62 7.73 3.50
C LEU A 129 31.41 7.64 2.18
N ARG A 130 31.17 6.58 1.43
CA ARG A 130 31.85 6.30 0.16
C ARG A 130 31.04 5.41 -0.75
N THR A 131 31.31 5.45 -2.05
CA THR A 131 30.74 4.54 -3.04
C THR A 131 31.80 3.60 -3.60
N ARG A 132 31.45 2.33 -3.73
CA ARG A 132 32.26 1.27 -4.35
C ARG A 132 31.46 0.62 -5.46
N GLN A 133 32.15 0.23 -6.52
CA GLN A 133 31.51 -0.42 -7.68
C GLN A 133 32.20 -1.73 -8.01
N GLY A 134 31.40 -2.70 -8.44
CA GLY A 134 31.86 -3.95 -9.03
C GLY A 134 31.07 -4.24 -10.29
N THR A 135 31.62 -5.05 -11.18
CA THR A 135 30.95 -5.39 -12.45
C THR A 135 30.85 -6.90 -12.64
N ALA A 136 29.80 -7.34 -13.34
CA ALA A 136 29.62 -8.72 -13.76
C ALA A 136 28.99 -8.79 -15.15
N ALA A 137 29.49 -9.67 -16.01
CA ALA A 137 28.84 -10.02 -17.26
C ALA A 137 27.67 -10.98 -16.95
N LEU A 138 26.45 -10.52 -17.17
CA LEU A 138 25.22 -11.27 -16.91
C LEU A 138 24.55 -11.66 -18.23
N LYS A 139 23.80 -12.77 -18.20
CA LYS A 139 23.06 -13.26 -19.37
C LYS A 139 21.56 -13.05 -19.15
N ALA A 140 20.89 -12.53 -20.17
CA ALA A 140 19.44 -12.38 -20.16
C ALA A 140 18.73 -13.68 -19.75
N GLY A 141 17.81 -13.57 -18.80
CA GLY A 141 17.00 -14.66 -18.31
C GLY A 141 17.71 -15.75 -17.50
N GLN A 142 18.98 -15.63 -17.26
CA GLN A 142 19.68 -16.47 -16.31
C GLN A 142 19.51 -15.88 -14.91
N ALA A 143 19.07 -16.69 -13.95
CA ALA A 143 18.99 -16.26 -12.57
C ALA A 143 20.37 -16.22 -11.92
N TYR A 144 20.61 -15.17 -11.13
CA TYR A 144 21.84 -15.02 -10.32
C TYR A 144 21.45 -14.75 -8.88
N GLN A 145 22.18 -15.37 -7.95
CA GLN A 145 22.05 -15.10 -6.53
C GLN A 145 23.01 -13.98 -6.12
N LEU A 146 22.50 -13.04 -5.34
CA LEU A 146 23.28 -12.01 -4.65
C LEU A 146 23.35 -12.34 -3.17
N MET A 147 24.47 -12.01 -2.53
CA MET A 147 24.66 -12.08 -1.09
C MET A 147 25.46 -10.85 -0.65
N LEU A 148 24.87 -10.02 0.20
CA LEU A 148 25.48 -8.81 0.74
C LEU A 148 25.68 -8.98 2.24
N TYR A 149 26.88 -8.69 2.71
CA TYR A 149 27.22 -8.57 4.13
C TYR A 149 27.54 -7.14 4.46
N TYR A 150 27.10 -6.67 5.64
CA TYR A 150 27.28 -5.34 6.16
C TYR A 150 27.69 -5.36 7.62
N TRP A 151 28.69 -4.56 7.98
CA TRP A 151 29.15 -4.36 9.36
C TRP A 151 29.05 -2.90 9.75
N GLN A 152 28.34 -2.60 10.82
CA GLN A 152 28.15 -1.27 11.36
C GLN A 152 28.94 -1.09 12.65
N TYR A 153 29.99 -0.27 12.58
CA TYR A 153 30.85 0.00 13.72
C TYR A 153 30.64 1.37 14.35
N VAL A 154 29.92 2.29 13.68
CA VAL A 154 29.72 3.68 14.11
C VAL A 154 28.22 3.95 14.30
N PRO A 155 27.86 5.00 15.09
CA PRO A 155 26.44 5.25 15.44
C PRO A 155 25.55 5.63 14.26
N THR A 156 26.11 6.20 13.20
CA THR A 156 25.41 6.55 11.95
C THR A 156 25.78 5.56 10.85
N GLY A 157 24.86 5.29 9.95
CA GLY A 157 25.11 4.37 8.84
C GLY A 157 24.33 4.71 7.60
N ARG A 158 24.97 4.58 6.47
CA ARG A 158 24.35 4.61 5.15
C ARG A 158 24.67 3.31 4.42
N LEU A 159 23.66 2.71 3.78
CA LEU A 159 23.88 1.58 2.87
C LEU A 159 22.86 1.65 1.74
N THR A 160 23.34 1.76 0.50
CA THR A 160 22.48 1.61 -0.69
C THR A 160 23.11 0.63 -1.66
N LEU A 161 22.27 -0.12 -2.37
CA LEU A 161 22.67 -0.97 -3.48
C LEU A 161 21.92 -0.54 -4.73
N ALA A 162 22.67 -0.09 -5.73
CA ALA A 162 22.18 0.26 -7.04
C ALA A 162 22.82 -0.61 -8.11
N TRP A 163 22.16 -0.78 -9.23
CA TRP A 163 22.70 -1.46 -10.40
C TRP A 163 22.30 -0.76 -11.71
N GLY A 164 23.02 -1.07 -12.77
CA GLY A 164 22.78 -0.56 -14.11
C GLY A 164 23.66 -1.25 -15.14
N SER A 165 23.38 -1.03 -16.41
CA SER A 165 24.15 -1.56 -17.54
C SER A 165 24.22 -0.48 -18.64
N PRO A 166 24.92 -0.69 -19.76
CA PRO A 166 24.93 0.27 -20.86
C PRO A 166 23.55 0.68 -21.37
N THR A 167 22.58 -0.23 -21.28
CA THR A 167 21.18 0.03 -21.71
C THR A 167 20.23 0.27 -20.54
N LEU A 168 20.65 0.04 -19.29
CA LEU A 168 19.86 0.25 -18.07
C LEU A 168 20.52 1.36 -17.24
N PRO A 169 19.87 2.52 -17.05
CA PRO A 169 20.37 3.55 -16.15
C PRO A 169 20.62 3.04 -14.73
N MET A 170 21.65 3.57 -14.07
CA MET A 170 21.95 3.24 -12.69
C MET A 170 20.79 3.65 -11.77
N ALA A 171 20.18 2.69 -11.08
CA ALA A 171 19.06 2.89 -10.16
C ALA A 171 19.17 1.95 -8.96
N THR A 172 18.48 2.27 -7.86
CA THR A 172 18.38 1.35 -6.71
C THR A 172 17.86 0.00 -7.18
N LEU A 173 18.50 -1.08 -6.72
CA LEU A 173 18.06 -2.43 -7.01
C LEU A 173 16.88 -2.77 -6.10
N GLU A 174 15.68 -2.80 -6.69
CA GLU A 174 14.40 -3.03 -6.01
C GLU A 174 13.78 -4.39 -6.39
N ALA A 175 12.69 -4.76 -5.70
CA ALA A 175 11.88 -5.92 -6.07
C ALA A 175 11.37 -5.81 -7.52
N ALA A 176 11.51 -6.90 -8.28
CA ALA A 176 11.20 -6.93 -9.71
C ALA A 176 9.70 -6.80 -10.01
N THR A 177 8.87 -7.44 -9.16
CA THR A 177 7.42 -7.45 -9.27
C THR A 177 6.86 -6.79 -8.01
N PRO A 178 6.67 -5.45 -8.00
CA PRO A 178 6.09 -4.76 -6.86
C PRO A 178 4.61 -5.14 -6.75
N LEU A 179 4.22 -5.74 -5.66
CA LEU A 179 2.85 -6.10 -5.33
C LEU A 179 2.54 -5.56 -3.95
N GLY A 180 1.43 -4.85 -3.80
CA GLY A 180 0.96 -4.36 -2.51
C GLY A 180 -0.18 -5.18 -1.95
N VAL A 181 -0.58 -4.86 -0.72
CA VAL A 181 -1.73 -5.45 -0.05
C VAL A 181 -2.49 -4.38 0.75
N ASN A 182 -3.82 -4.41 0.66
CA ASN A 182 -4.69 -3.69 1.56
C ASN A 182 -4.79 -4.47 2.87
N ILE A 183 -4.55 -3.81 3.99
CA ILE A 183 -4.81 -4.42 5.30
C ILE A 183 -6.25 -4.12 5.69
N ALA A 184 -6.91 -5.11 6.31
CA ALA A 184 -8.27 -4.98 6.79
C ALA A 184 -8.39 -3.95 7.93
N ASP A 185 -9.61 -3.66 8.34
CA ASP A 185 -9.87 -2.84 9.53
C ASP A 185 -9.34 -3.53 10.80
N THR A 186 -9.40 -2.83 11.92
CA THR A 186 -8.94 -3.35 13.22
C THR A 186 -10.12 -3.74 14.11
N SER A 187 -11.24 -4.15 13.53
CA SER A 187 -12.43 -4.51 14.29
C SER A 187 -12.21 -5.71 15.21
N PRO A 188 -13.01 -5.85 16.27
CA PRO A 188 -12.88 -6.98 17.20
C PRO A 188 -13.01 -8.35 16.55
N ASN A 189 -13.73 -8.43 15.42
CA ASN A 189 -14.00 -9.68 14.70
C ASN A 189 -13.16 -9.81 13.41
N ASP A 190 -12.22 -8.90 13.18
CA ASP A 190 -11.38 -8.96 11.99
C ASP A 190 -10.46 -10.18 12.04
N PRO A 191 -10.51 -11.05 11.00
CA PRO A 191 -9.66 -12.23 10.92
C PRO A 191 -8.17 -11.93 10.70
N THR A 192 -7.79 -10.67 10.45
CA THR A 192 -6.41 -10.25 10.21
C THR A 192 -5.58 -10.21 11.48
N LEU A 193 -6.19 -10.00 12.64
CA LEU A 193 -5.55 -9.99 13.96
C LEU A 193 -4.25 -9.17 13.96
N ILE A 194 -4.31 -7.93 13.48
CA ILE A 194 -3.14 -7.06 13.27
C ILE A 194 -2.34 -6.88 14.55
N PHE A 195 -3.02 -6.51 15.66
CA PHE A 195 -2.37 -6.21 16.93
C PHE A 195 -2.08 -7.47 17.77
N ALA A 196 -0.91 -7.51 18.38
CA ALA A 196 -0.56 -8.54 19.37
C ALA A 196 -1.37 -8.43 20.66
N ASP A 197 -1.88 -7.25 20.98
CA ASP A 197 -2.77 -6.99 22.11
C ASP A 197 -4.23 -7.01 21.68
N ALA A 198 -4.98 -8.00 22.11
CA ALA A 198 -6.40 -8.16 21.80
C ALA A 198 -7.31 -7.04 22.37
N VAL A 199 -6.79 -6.22 23.29
CA VAL A 199 -7.52 -5.07 23.87
C VAL A 199 -7.56 -3.89 22.88
N MET A 200 -6.55 -3.74 22.02
CA MET A 200 -6.47 -2.60 21.10
C MET A 200 -7.63 -2.53 20.10
N PRO A 201 -8.06 -3.65 19.47
CA PRO A 201 -9.25 -3.66 18.61
C PRO A 201 -10.57 -3.81 19.38
N ALA A 202 -10.54 -4.13 20.66
CA ALA A 202 -11.75 -4.44 21.42
C ALA A 202 -12.76 -3.27 21.48
N ALA A 203 -14.03 -3.61 21.59
CA ALA A 203 -15.12 -2.64 21.72
C ALA A 203 -15.00 -1.79 23.01
N ALA A 204 -15.82 -0.76 23.15
CA ALA A 204 -15.83 0.08 24.34
C ALA A 204 -16.24 -0.72 25.58
N PHE A 205 -15.67 -0.36 26.76
CA PHE A 205 -16.09 -0.93 28.02
C PHE A 205 -17.56 -0.69 28.28
N GLN A 206 -18.23 -1.72 28.79
CA GLN A 206 -19.66 -1.75 29.07
C GLN A 206 -19.92 -1.99 30.56
N LYS A 207 -21.11 -1.64 31.02
CA LYS A 207 -21.50 -1.84 32.43
C LYS A 207 -21.43 -3.32 32.79
N ASN A 208 -20.85 -3.56 33.93
CA ASN A 208 -20.70 -4.88 34.52
C ASN A 208 -22.02 -5.30 35.15
N SER A 209 -22.94 -5.73 34.37
CA SER A 209 -24.18 -6.33 34.91
C SER A 209 -24.56 -7.48 34.02
N ASN A 210 -24.70 -8.65 34.57
CA ASN A 210 -25.16 -9.87 33.91
C ASN A 210 -25.45 -9.73 32.40
N TYR A 211 -25.11 -10.69 31.62
CA TYR A 211 -25.19 -10.82 30.17
C TYR A 211 -26.34 -10.07 29.44
N SER A 212 -27.36 -9.63 30.13
CA SER A 212 -28.54 -8.96 29.57
C SER A 212 -28.40 -7.45 29.33
N ASN A 213 -27.30 -6.79 29.74
CA ASN A 213 -27.12 -5.35 29.65
C ASN A 213 -25.81 -4.90 28.95
N PHE A 214 -25.28 -5.65 28.01
CA PHE A 214 -24.03 -5.34 27.29
C PHE A 214 -24.07 -4.07 26.44
N ASN A 215 -25.18 -3.38 26.31
CA ASN A 215 -25.32 -2.21 25.47
C ASN A 215 -25.22 -0.87 26.19
N ALA A 216 -24.92 -0.87 27.50
CA ALA A 216 -24.79 0.36 28.27
C ALA A 216 -23.30 0.65 28.54
N PRO A 217 -22.74 1.75 28.01
CA PRO A 217 -21.34 2.10 28.24
C PRO A 217 -21.07 2.35 29.71
N THR A 218 -19.92 1.91 30.19
CA THR A 218 -19.42 2.30 31.52
C THR A 218 -18.71 3.66 31.45
N PRO A 219 -18.71 4.46 32.53
CA PRO A 219 -17.89 5.67 32.58
C PRO A 219 -16.40 5.34 32.37
N VAL A 220 -15.72 6.15 31.55
CA VAL A 220 -14.30 5.99 31.23
C VAL A 220 -13.53 7.29 31.42
N ASP A 221 -12.21 7.19 31.59
CA ASP A 221 -11.32 8.34 31.58
C ASP A 221 -11.03 8.84 30.15
N ALA A 222 -10.17 9.84 30.02
CA ALA A 222 -9.82 10.47 28.75
C ALA A 222 -9.11 9.51 27.76
N GLN A 223 -8.52 8.41 28.22
CA GLN A 223 -7.87 7.39 27.43
C GLN A 223 -8.82 6.21 27.11
N GLY A 224 -10.03 6.19 27.67
CA GLY A 224 -11.02 5.12 27.46
C GLY A 224 -10.95 3.97 28.47
N TRP A 225 -10.23 4.10 29.60
CA TRP A 225 -10.20 3.11 30.67
C TRP A 225 -11.37 3.29 31.63
N PRO A 226 -11.98 2.20 32.09
CA PRO A 226 -13.16 2.28 32.97
C PRO A 226 -12.81 2.91 34.32
N THR A 227 -13.68 3.80 34.80
CA THR A 227 -13.60 4.44 36.15
C THR A 227 -14.52 3.80 37.15
N THR A 228 -15.20 2.72 36.79
CA THR A 228 -16.01 1.83 37.61
C THR A 228 -15.78 0.41 37.16
N ASP A 229 -16.41 -0.57 37.83
CA ASP A 229 -16.46 -1.94 37.33
C ASP A 229 -16.99 -1.94 35.87
N GLY A 230 -16.42 -2.79 35.04
CA GLY A 230 -16.78 -2.84 33.63
C GLY A 230 -16.41 -4.15 32.95
N THR A 231 -17.06 -4.43 31.84
CA THR A 231 -16.80 -5.57 30.97
C THR A 231 -16.24 -5.09 29.64
N LEU A 232 -15.18 -5.71 29.19
CA LEU A 232 -14.56 -5.51 27.88
C LEU A 232 -15.04 -6.60 26.92
N PRO A 233 -15.87 -6.28 25.91
CA PRO A 233 -16.13 -7.18 24.80
C PRO A 233 -14.90 -7.25 23.90
N LEU A 234 -14.26 -8.40 23.86
CA LEU A 234 -13.05 -8.63 23.04
C LEU A 234 -13.42 -8.99 21.61
N TRP A 235 -14.25 -10.03 21.44
CA TRP A 235 -14.78 -10.46 20.16
C TRP A 235 -16.10 -11.21 20.36
N SER A 236 -16.91 -11.29 19.31
CA SER A 236 -18.18 -12.03 19.31
C SER A 236 -18.14 -13.31 18.45
N GLU A 237 -17.11 -13.47 17.61
CA GLU A 237 -16.91 -14.62 16.72
C GLU A 237 -15.61 -15.34 17.05
N PRO A 238 -15.51 -16.66 16.85
CA PRO A 238 -14.35 -17.46 17.23
C PRO A 238 -13.24 -17.37 16.17
N ARG A 239 -12.71 -16.18 15.92
CA ARG A 239 -11.60 -15.96 14.99
C ARG A 239 -10.25 -15.85 15.69
N GLU A 240 -10.27 -15.72 17.00
CA GLU A 240 -9.09 -15.65 17.85
C GLU A 240 -8.43 -17.03 18.05
N PRO A 241 -7.10 -17.10 18.11
CA PRO A 241 -6.42 -18.36 18.26
C PRO A 241 -6.57 -18.95 19.66
N GLU A 242 -6.70 -20.26 19.75
CA GLU A 242 -6.44 -21.00 20.98
C GLU A 242 -5.00 -20.79 21.44
N GLY A 243 -4.75 -20.91 22.76
CA GLY A 243 -3.40 -20.77 23.34
C GLY A 243 -3.41 -19.99 24.64
N THR A 244 -2.24 -19.60 25.10
CA THR A 244 -2.07 -18.84 26.35
C THR A 244 -1.92 -17.37 26.06
N TYR A 245 -2.87 -16.58 26.58
CA TYR A 245 -2.83 -15.12 26.58
C TYR A 245 -2.19 -14.62 27.88
N LEU A 246 -1.45 -13.50 27.80
CA LEU A 246 -0.95 -12.77 28.96
C LEU A 246 -1.91 -11.62 29.28
N LEU A 247 -2.66 -11.73 30.39
CA LEU A 247 -3.46 -10.62 30.94
C LEU A 247 -2.57 -9.81 31.90
N ARG A 248 -2.53 -8.49 31.69
CA ARG A 248 -1.87 -7.56 32.59
C ARG A 248 -2.66 -6.26 32.67
N PHE A 249 -2.84 -5.70 33.88
CA PHE A 249 -3.52 -4.42 34.04
C PHE A 249 -3.07 -3.68 35.31
N THR A 250 -3.25 -2.35 35.35
CA THR A 250 -3.03 -1.53 36.53
C THR A 250 -4.21 -1.60 37.47
N GLY A 251 -3.94 -1.91 38.74
CA GLY A 251 -4.93 -2.11 39.80
C GLY A 251 -5.18 -3.58 40.10
N GLN A 252 -6.20 -3.85 40.91
CA GLN A 252 -6.69 -5.19 41.21
C GLN A 252 -8.20 -5.31 40.98
N ALA A 253 -8.64 -6.50 40.63
CA ALA A 253 -10.05 -6.83 40.43
C ALA A 253 -10.26 -8.35 40.53
N GLN A 254 -11.47 -8.76 40.80
CA GLN A 254 -11.91 -10.09 40.38
C GLN A 254 -12.12 -10.03 38.85
N VAL A 255 -11.45 -10.91 38.07
CA VAL A 255 -11.61 -10.96 36.61
C VAL A 255 -12.48 -12.15 36.23
N VAL A 256 -13.50 -11.91 35.42
CA VAL A 256 -14.49 -12.93 35.03
C VAL A 256 -14.52 -13.08 33.52
N ASP A 257 -14.32 -14.26 33.02
CA ASP A 257 -14.67 -14.64 31.66
C ASP A 257 -16.17 -15.06 31.66
N TRP A 258 -17.02 -14.16 31.19
CA TRP A 258 -18.48 -14.34 31.27
C TRP A 258 -19.00 -15.48 30.41
N LEU A 259 -18.31 -15.86 29.35
CA LEU A 259 -18.71 -16.91 28.44
C LEU A 259 -18.01 -18.25 28.71
N GLY A 260 -16.99 -18.25 29.56
CA GLY A 260 -16.20 -19.45 29.84
C GLY A 260 -15.36 -19.89 28.62
N THR A 261 -14.94 -18.97 27.81
CA THR A 261 -14.13 -19.22 26.61
C THR A 261 -12.76 -19.76 26.98
N GLY A 262 -12.21 -19.33 28.11
CA GLY A 262 -10.91 -19.78 28.63
C GLY A 262 -10.90 -19.92 30.15
N GLY A 263 -9.71 -20.20 30.67
CA GLY A 263 -9.46 -20.30 32.12
C GLY A 263 -8.25 -19.48 32.57
N PHE A 264 -8.38 -18.80 33.70
CA PHE A 264 -7.29 -18.03 34.29
C PHE A 264 -6.32 -18.92 35.07
N ALA A 265 -5.05 -18.55 35.09
CA ALA A 265 -4.01 -19.19 35.88
C ALA A 265 -2.95 -18.17 36.34
N VAL A 266 -2.37 -18.39 37.51
CA VAL A 266 -1.26 -17.59 38.08
C VAL A 266 -0.24 -18.54 38.72
N GLY A 267 1.02 -18.45 38.30
CA GLY A 267 2.11 -19.27 38.85
C GLY A 267 1.86 -20.77 38.81
N GLY A 268 1.13 -21.24 37.79
CA GLY A 268 0.75 -22.66 37.62
C GLY A 268 -0.52 -23.08 38.38
N THR A 269 -1.13 -22.20 39.17
CA THR A 269 -2.44 -22.44 39.82
C THR A 269 -3.56 -22.04 38.89
N ALA A 270 -4.45 -22.96 38.54
CA ALA A 270 -5.64 -22.72 37.72
C ALA A 270 -6.81 -22.23 38.56
N TYR A 271 -7.56 -21.26 38.01
CA TYR A 271 -8.73 -20.65 38.67
C TYR A 271 -10.05 -20.84 37.86
N GLY A 272 -9.97 -21.41 36.65
CA GLY A 272 -11.14 -21.51 35.77
C GLY A 272 -11.58 -20.15 35.22
N ALA A 273 -12.88 -19.96 34.96
CA ALA A 273 -13.42 -18.76 34.34
C ALA A 273 -13.38 -17.49 35.26
N THR A 274 -12.95 -17.61 36.53
CA THR A 274 -12.90 -16.48 37.44
C THR A 274 -11.57 -16.41 38.17
N LEU A 275 -10.83 -15.34 37.94
CA LEU A 275 -9.63 -15.00 38.70
C LEU A 275 -10.03 -14.22 39.96
N PRO A 276 -9.76 -14.72 41.19
CA PRO A 276 -10.08 -14.00 42.42
C PRO A 276 -9.32 -12.65 42.54
N ALA A 277 -9.93 -11.67 43.16
CA ALA A 277 -9.26 -10.42 43.47
C ALA A 277 -7.97 -10.69 44.27
N GLY A 278 -6.89 -10.00 43.93
CA GLY A 278 -5.58 -10.19 44.54
C GLY A 278 -4.74 -11.34 43.98
N ALA A 279 -5.32 -12.28 43.22
CA ALA A 279 -4.53 -13.32 42.52
C ALA A 279 -3.68 -12.66 41.43
N GLY A 280 -2.36 -12.87 41.47
CA GLY A 280 -1.42 -12.23 40.50
C GLY A 280 -1.17 -10.74 40.71
N TYR A 281 -1.70 -10.14 41.78
CA TYR A 281 -1.50 -8.71 42.08
C TYR A 281 -0.16 -8.48 42.79
N ASP A 282 0.60 -7.56 42.25
CA ASP A 282 1.82 -7.04 42.88
C ASP A 282 1.58 -5.62 43.42
N PRO A 283 1.55 -5.42 44.76
CA PRO A 283 1.30 -4.11 45.33
C PRO A 283 2.45 -3.12 45.14
N ALA A 284 3.69 -3.58 44.87
CA ALA A 284 4.82 -2.71 44.64
C ALA A 284 4.71 -1.93 43.33
N THR A 285 4.11 -2.54 42.32
CA THR A 285 3.90 -1.97 40.99
C THR A 285 2.45 -1.60 40.73
N ASN A 286 1.54 -1.88 41.67
CA ASN A 286 0.10 -1.77 41.49
C ASN A 286 -0.38 -2.46 40.21
N THR A 287 0.10 -3.66 39.91
CA THR A 287 -0.17 -4.38 38.67
C THR A 287 -0.67 -5.80 38.94
N THR A 288 -1.73 -6.21 38.25
CA THR A 288 -2.18 -7.62 38.22
C THR A 288 -1.66 -8.27 36.95
N THR A 289 -1.09 -9.49 37.09
CA THR A 289 -0.61 -10.32 35.95
C THR A 289 -1.13 -11.74 36.09
N ALA A 290 -1.75 -12.27 35.05
CA ALA A 290 -2.28 -13.63 34.96
C ALA A 290 -2.17 -14.19 33.53
N GLN A 291 -2.27 -15.49 33.40
CA GLN A 291 -2.50 -16.15 32.12
C GLN A 291 -4.02 -16.37 31.95
N TRP A 292 -4.48 -16.22 30.73
CA TRP A 292 -5.80 -16.66 30.29
C TRP A 292 -5.60 -17.70 29.18
N ILE A 293 -6.00 -18.95 29.46
CA ILE A 293 -5.73 -20.09 28.60
C ILE A 293 -7.00 -20.45 27.85
N VAL A 294 -6.99 -20.26 26.54
CA VAL A 294 -8.10 -20.58 25.63
C VAL A 294 -7.84 -21.95 25.02
N PRO A 295 -8.69 -22.95 25.30
CA PRO A 295 -8.53 -24.28 24.73
C PRO A 295 -8.91 -24.29 23.23
N PRO A 296 -8.47 -25.31 22.45
CA PRO A 296 -9.02 -25.53 21.12
C PRO A 296 -10.53 -25.65 21.17
N THR A 297 -11.22 -24.78 20.41
CA THR A 297 -12.68 -24.79 20.39
C THR A 297 -13.20 -25.53 19.16
N THR A 298 -14.20 -26.36 19.35
CA THR A 298 -14.96 -27.02 18.28
C THR A 298 -16.30 -26.31 18.01
N SER A 299 -16.60 -25.24 18.80
CA SER A 299 -17.85 -24.50 18.70
C SER A 299 -17.63 -23.12 18.05
N PRO A 300 -18.28 -22.81 16.95
CA PRO A 300 -18.15 -21.51 16.28
C PRO A 300 -18.88 -20.35 16.98
N THR A 301 -19.38 -20.51 18.20
CA THR A 301 -20.29 -19.54 18.85
C THR A 301 -19.73 -18.85 20.09
N ASN A 302 -18.46 -19.06 20.45
CA ASN A 302 -17.91 -18.52 21.69
C ASN A 302 -17.17 -17.19 21.47
N GLY A 303 -17.87 -16.07 21.67
CA GLY A 303 -17.25 -14.77 21.87
C GLY A 303 -16.42 -14.74 23.17
N ALA A 304 -15.75 -13.64 23.45
CA ALA A 304 -15.01 -13.42 24.69
C ALA A 304 -15.36 -12.05 25.32
N PHE A 305 -15.76 -12.10 26.58
CA PHE A 305 -16.17 -10.94 27.36
C PHE A 305 -15.49 -11.00 28.74
N ILE A 306 -14.53 -10.14 28.98
CA ILE A 306 -13.77 -10.12 30.22
C ILE A 306 -14.27 -9.00 31.14
N GLY A 307 -14.86 -9.39 32.28
CA GLY A 307 -15.36 -8.48 33.30
C GLY A 307 -14.34 -8.20 34.39
N PHE A 308 -14.30 -6.95 34.87
CA PHE A 308 -13.51 -6.51 36.01
C PHE A 308 -14.49 -6.10 37.09
N VAL A 309 -14.56 -6.88 38.18
CA VAL A 309 -15.56 -6.78 39.27
C VAL A 309 -14.85 -6.49 40.56
N ASN A 310 -15.46 -5.68 41.43
CA ASN A 310 -14.82 -5.21 42.67
C ASN A 310 -13.44 -4.58 42.44
N SER A 311 -13.33 -3.82 41.36
CA SER A 311 -12.09 -3.24 40.87
C SER A 311 -11.57 -2.13 41.77
N GLN A 312 -10.26 -2.07 41.95
CA GLN A 312 -9.56 -0.97 42.63
C GLN A 312 -8.40 -0.52 41.76
N ARG A 313 -8.49 0.72 41.25
CA ARG A 313 -7.49 1.28 40.30
C ARG A 313 -6.17 1.61 41.00
N THR A 314 -6.22 2.04 42.24
CA THR A 314 -5.04 2.27 43.08
C THR A 314 -5.24 1.60 44.44
N PRO A 315 -4.16 1.33 45.23
CA PRO A 315 -4.28 0.66 46.53
C PRO A 315 -5.25 1.36 47.51
N ASP A 316 -5.33 2.69 47.44
CA ASP A 316 -6.16 3.52 48.31
C ASP A 316 -7.53 3.88 47.71
N ALA A 317 -7.82 3.43 46.44
CA ALA A 317 -9.10 3.69 45.81
C ALA A 317 -10.22 2.88 46.43
N ALA A 318 -11.44 3.43 46.39
CA ALA A 318 -12.62 2.68 46.78
C ALA A 318 -12.82 1.47 45.82
N VAL A 319 -13.46 0.43 46.31
CA VAL A 319 -13.95 -0.67 45.47
C VAL A 319 -14.92 -0.12 44.44
N ASN A 320 -14.89 -0.66 43.23
CA ASN A 320 -15.60 -0.18 42.05
C ASN A 320 -15.03 1.15 41.51
N SER A 321 -13.70 1.26 41.44
CA SER A 321 -13.00 2.42 40.84
C SER A 321 -12.34 2.17 39.50
N GLY A 322 -12.62 1.01 38.92
CA GLY A 322 -12.12 0.63 37.59
C GLY A 322 -10.72 0.05 37.59
N VAL A 323 -10.20 -0.14 36.40
CA VAL A 323 -8.82 -0.59 36.11
C VAL A 323 -8.25 0.26 34.98
N ALA A 324 -6.95 0.21 34.76
CA ALA A 324 -6.30 0.92 33.65
C ALA A 324 -5.20 0.07 33.00
N ASN A 325 -4.73 0.51 31.82
CA ASN A 325 -3.63 -0.11 31.08
C ASN A 325 -3.83 -1.65 30.96
N VAL A 326 -5.02 -2.05 30.54
CA VAL A 326 -5.34 -3.46 30.34
C VAL A 326 -4.70 -3.92 29.05
N HIS A 327 -3.92 -4.97 29.12
CA HIS A 327 -3.32 -5.70 28.01
C HIS A 327 -3.77 -7.16 28.06
N LEU A 328 -4.12 -7.69 26.91
CA LEU A 328 -4.39 -9.11 26.73
C LEU A 328 -3.57 -9.59 25.52
N MET A 329 -2.30 -9.91 25.79
CA MET A 329 -1.37 -10.27 24.71
C MET A 329 -1.68 -11.66 24.16
N ARG A 330 -1.88 -11.73 22.85
CA ARG A 330 -2.18 -12.97 22.11
C ARG A 330 -1.06 -14.00 22.22
N PRO A 331 -1.34 -15.30 22.07
CA PRO A 331 -0.30 -16.32 21.93
C PRO A 331 0.57 -16.01 20.69
N VAL A 332 1.87 -16.31 20.75
CA VAL A 332 2.82 -16.04 19.64
C VAL A 332 2.50 -16.83 18.37
N ALA A 333 1.74 -17.91 18.49
CA ALA A 333 1.18 -18.71 17.41
C ALA A 333 -0.04 -19.48 17.94
N ARG A 334 -0.90 -19.96 17.04
CA ARG A 334 -2.07 -20.79 17.41
C ARG A 334 -1.64 -21.98 18.28
N GLY A 335 -2.26 -22.13 19.43
CA GLY A 335 -1.98 -23.19 20.42
C GLY A 335 -0.70 -23.00 21.25
N ALA A 336 0.02 -21.91 21.07
CA ALA A 336 1.26 -21.68 21.83
C ALA A 336 0.97 -21.45 23.33
N SER A 337 1.88 -21.95 24.17
CA SER A 337 1.90 -21.67 25.62
C SER A 337 2.60 -20.35 25.97
N ALA A 338 3.30 -19.73 25.02
CA ALA A 338 3.93 -18.43 25.14
C ALA A 338 3.05 -17.36 24.49
N SER A 339 2.97 -16.20 25.14
CA SER A 339 2.29 -15.01 24.63
C SER A 339 3.28 -14.00 24.08
N HIS A 340 2.84 -13.11 23.21
CA HIS A 340 3.59 -11.90 22.86
C HIS A 340 3.92 -11.11 24.14
N PRO A 341 5.11 -10.49 24.24
CA PRO A 341 5.42 -9.61 25.36
C PRO A 341 4.60 -8.33 25.31
N VAL A 342 4.30 -7.74 26.46
CA VAL A 342 3.65 -6.43 26.53
C VAL A 342 4.54 -5.39 25.85
N GLY A 343 3.96 -4.64 24.93
CA GLY A 343 4.64 -3.63 24.12
C GLY A 343 5.00 -4.10 22.70
N GLU A 344 4.85 -5.38 22.37
CA GLU A 344 4.87 -5.81 20.98
C GLU A 344 3.53 -5.43 20.31
N LEU A 345 3.60 -4.71 19.18
CA LEU A 345 2.39 -4.15 18.57
C LEU A 345 1.70 -5.14 17.64
N PHE A 346 2.45 -5.84 16.78
CA PHE A 346 1.87 -6.60 15.67
C PHE A 346 2.13 -8.10 15.81
N THR A 347 1.13 -8.91 15.44
CA THR A 347 1.27 -10.37 15.49
C THR A 347 2.31 -10.89 14.50
N ALA A 348 2.93 -12.01 14.85
CA ALA A 348 3.95 -12.65 14.01
C ALA A 348 3.35 -13.13 12.67
N ASP A 349 2.16 -13.70 12.68
CA ASP A 349 1.51 -14.23 11.47
C ASP A 349 1.09 -13.12 10.51
N PHE A 350 0.62 -11.97 11.02
CA PHE A 350 0.35 -10.80 10.21
C PHE A 350 1.65 -10.26 9.55
N LYS A 351 2.72 -10.08 10.33
CA LYS A 351 4.03 -9.68 9.79
C LYS A 351 4.55 -10.64 8.73
N LYS A 352 4.37 -11.95 8.94
CA LYS A 352 4.76 -13.00 7.98
C LYS A 352 4.01 -12.87 6.65
N LEU A 353 2.70 -12.60 6.68
CA LEU A 353 1.92 -12.41 5.47
C LEU A 353 2.38 -11.17 4.70
N VAL A 354 2.44 -10.00 5.35
CA VAL A 354 2.80 -8.73 4.69
C VAL A 354 4.25 -8.70 4.21
N ALA A 355 5.12 -9.58 4.75
CA ALA A 355 6.50 -9.71 4.29
C ALA A 355 6.62 -10.03 2.79
N ASN A 356 5.61 -10.65 2.19
CA ASN A 356 5.60 -11.02 0.77
C ASN A 356 5.31 -9.83 -0.16
N PHE A 357 4.83 -8.71 0.37
CA PHE A 357 4.42 -7.52 -0.38
C PHE A 357 5.45 -6.40 -0.31
N THR A 358 5.34 -5.42 -1.19
CA THR A 358 6.23 -4.24 -1.24
C THR A 358 5.59 -2.99 -0.67
N VAL A 359 4.25 -2.91 -0.69
CA VAL A 359 3.46 -1.78 -0.24
C VAL A 359 2.33 -2.27 0.67
N ILE A 360 2.05 -1.55 1.75
CA ILE A 360 0.88 -1.75 2.61
C ILE A 360 -0.04 -0.54 2.45
N ARG A 361 -1.31 -0.76 2.07
CA ARG A 361 -2.34 0.28 2.01
C ARG A 361 -3.19 0.25 3.28
N PHE A 362 -3.35 1.41 3.88
CA PHE A 362 -3.96 1.61 5.20
C PHE A 362 -5.40 2.12 5.13
N MET A 363 -6.11 1.95 4.03
CA MET A 363 -7.44 2.52 3.81
C MET A 363 -8.44 2.09 4.89
N ASP A 364 -8.60 0.78 5.12
CA ASP A 364 -9.49 0.25 6.15
C ASP A 364 -8.97 0.52 7.56
N TYR A 365 -7.65 0.38 7.80
CA TYR A 365 -7.02 0.73 9.07
C TYR A 365 -7.32 2.19 9.48
N LEU A 366 -7.32 3.12 8.53
CA LEU A 366 -7.65 4.54 8.73
C LEU A 366 -9.16 4.81 8.66
N ALA A 367 -9.99 3.80 8.42
CA ALA A 367 -11.44 3.88 8.23
C ALA A 367 -11.84 4.95 7.19
N THR A 368 -11.06 5.13 6.12
CA THR A 368 -11.13 6.30 5.24
C THR A 368 -12.45 6.40 4.50
N TYR A 369 -13.09 5.28 4.19
CA TYR A 369 -14.41 5.25 3.53
C TYR A 369 -15.58 5.77 4.40
N ALA A 370 -15.37 5.98 5.70
CA ALA A 370 -16.37 6.52 6.63
C ALA A 370 -15.76 7.47 7.69
N ASN A 371 -14.55 7.99 7.45
CA ASN A 371 -13.81 8.81 8.41
C ASN A 371 -14.41 10.21 8.53
N ASN A 372 -14.77 10.63 9.75
CA ASN A 372 -15.40 11.92 10.04
C ASN A 372 -14.48 12.93 10.71
N GLN A 373 -13.18 12.68 10.77
CA GLN A 373 -12.21 13.61 11.34
C GLN A 373 -12.16 14.91 10.53
N ARG A 374 -11.94 16.03 11.21
CA ARG A 374 -11.83 17.37 10.60
C ARG A 374 -10.55 18.09 11.01
N THR A 375 -10.18 17.96 12.28
CA THR A 375 -9.01 18.60 12.87
C THR A 375 -8.07 17.58 13.48
N TRP A 376 -6.81 17.94 13.67
CA TRP A 376 -5.80 17.05 14.26
C TRP A 376 -6.19 16.49 15.62
N THR A 377 -7.01 17.19 16.37
CA THR A 377 -7.45 16.76 17.70
C THR A 377 -8.50 15.64 17.65
N ASP A 378 -9.13 15.41 16.51
CA ASP A 378 -10.17 14.37 16.35
C ASP A 378 -9.58 12.95 16.20
N ARG A 379 -8.28 12.86 15.87
CA ARG A 379 -7.62 11.59 15.56
C ARG A 379 -7.51 10.65 16.76
N VAL A 380 -7.39 9.37 16.48
CA VAL A 380 -6.98 8.38 17.49
C VAL A 380 -5.48 8.54 17.78
N LYS A 381 -5.11 8.47 19.04
CA LYS A 381 -3.73 8.60 19.53
C LYS A 381 -3.20 7.23 19.97
N PRO A 382 -1.86 7.03 20.02
CA PRO A 382 -1.28 5.81 20.59
C PRO A 382 -1.66 5.53 22.04
N THR A 383 -1.98 6.58 22.81
CA THR A 383 -2.41 6.48 24.21
C THR A 383 -3.88 6.12 24.39
N ASP A 384 -4.69 6.18 23.33
CA ASP A 384 -6.09 5.81 23.38
C ASP A 384 -6.21 4.28 23.47
N ARG A 385 -7.07 3.81 24.38
CA ARG A 385 -7.26 2.38 24.63
C ARG A 385 -7.61 1.62 23.35
N THR A 386 -8.51 2.17 22.55
CA THR A 386 -8.94 1.51 21.31
C THR A 386 -8.29 2.11 20.08
N GLN A 387 -7.77 1.25 19.25
CA GLN A 387 -7.29 1.55 17.91
C GLN A 387 -8.34 1.20 16.83
N TYR A 388 -9.54 0.91 17.28
CA TYR A 388 -10.71 0.64 16.46
C TYR A 388 -11.84 1.58 16.87
N GLN A 389 -12.50 2.15 15.88
CA GLN A 389 -13.76 2.84 16.09
C GLN A 389 -14.85 2.14 15.31
N ALA A 390 -15.85 1.67 16.07
CA ALA A 390 -16.99 0.99 15.52
C ALA A 390 -17.63 1.77 14.37
N GLN A 391 -17.80 1.10 13.28
CA GLN A 391 -18.62 1.58 12.19
C GLN A 391 -20.05 1.14 12.48
N ALA A 392 -20.93 2.08 12.80
CA ALA A 392 -22.35 1.82 12.82
C ALA A 392 -22.88 1.89 11.38
N GLY A 393 -22.78 0.82 10.63
CA GLY A 393 -23.10 0.81 9.21
C GLY A 393 -22.22 1.80 8.42
N TYR A 394 -22.56 2.13 7.18
CA TYR A 394 -21.83 3.13 6.40
C TYR A 394 -22.14 4.58 6.82
N GLY A 395 -22.20 4.84 8.13
CA GLY A 395 -22.33 6.19 8.68
C GLY A 395 -20.97 6.83 8.94
N TRP A 396 -20.91 8.17 8.94
CA TRP A 396 -19.72 8.98 9.26
C TRP A 396 -19.32 8.81 10.74
N GLN A 397 -18.74 7.68 11.13
CA GLN A 397 -18.39 7.42 12.52
C GLN A 397 -16.99 6.82 12.72
N GLY A 398 -16.28 6.45 11.66
CA GLY A 398 -14.94 5.91 11.74
C GLY A 398 -13.90 6.99 12.01
N LYS A 399 -12.85 6.64 12.78
CA LYS A 399 -11.65 7.46 12.96
C LYS A 399 -10.37 6.71 12.60
N GLY A 400 -10.46 5.40 12.44
CA GLY A 400 -9.30 4.53 12.21
C GLY A 400 -8.38 4.40 13.42
N GLY A 401 -7.20 3.86 13.20
CA GLY A 401 -6.13 3.73 14.17
C GLY A 401 -5.19 4.94 14.22
N ALA A 402 -4.22 4.90 15.14
CA ALA A 402 -3.22 5.95 15.28
C ALA A 402 -2.24 5.94 14.08
N TRP A 403 -1.93 7.12 13.57
CA TRP A 403 -0.95 7.32 12.49
C TRP A 403 0.44 6.80 12.84
N GLU A 404 0.83 6.97 14.11
CA GLU A 404 2.10 6.49 14.64
C GLU A 404 2.27 4.98 14.44
N TYR A 405 1.21 4.20 14.73
CA TYR A 405 1.25 2.75 14.57
C TYR A 405 1.26 2.30 13.11
N ALA A 406 0.64 3.08 12.22
CA ALA A 406 0.78 2.83 10.78
C ALA A 406 2.23 3.01 10.31
N VAL A 407 2.91 4.06 10.80
CA VAL A 407 4.35 4.30 10.54
C VAL A 407 5.21 3.20 11.14
N GLU A 408 4.92 2.78 12.37
CA GLU A 408 5.67 1.69 13.02
C GLU A 408 5.53 0.38 12.27
N LEU A 409 4.32 0.04 11.76
CA LEU A 409 4.13 -1.15 10.95
C LEU A 409 4.97 -1.11 9.66
N ALA A 410 4.95 0.01 8.95
CA ALA A 410 5.76 0.18 7.74
C ALA A 410 7.26 0.05 8.05
N ASN A 411 7.71 0.69 9.12
CA ASN A 411 9.09 0.65 9.57
C ASN A 411 9.51 -0.77 9.97
N GLU A 412 8.73 -1.43 10.84
CA GLU A 412 9.01 -2.76 11.34
C GLU A 412 9.06 -3.81 10.22
N THR A 413 8.13 -3.71 9.27
CA THR A 413 8.08 -4.65 8.15
C THR A 413 8.99 -4.28 6.98
N GLY A 414 9.51 -3.05 6.93
CA GLY A 414 10.32 -2.53 5.82
C GLY A 414 9.51 -2.33 4.53
N LYS A 415 8.22 -1.98 4.64
CA LYS A 415 7.31 -1.82 3.50
C LYS A 415 6.98 -0.36 3.25
N ASP A 416 6.81 -0.01 1.97
CA ASP A 416 6.29 1.30 1.60
C ASP A 416 4.85 1.44 2.10
N MET A 417 4.45 2.68 2.43
CA MET A 417 3.10 2.98 2.89
C MET A 417 2.25 3.51 1.74
N TRP A 418 0.96 3.17 1.75
CA TRP A 418 -0.07 3.89 1.01
C TRP A 418 -1.14 4.35 1.99
N ILE A 419 -1.26 5.65 2.14
CA ILE A 419 -2.17 6.28 3.09
C ILE A 419 -3.29 7.02 2.38
N ASN A 420 -4.43 7.08 3.05
CA ASN A 420 -5.61 7.79 2.57
C ASN A 420 -5.89 8.97 3.50
N ILE A 421 -5.89 10.19 2.97
CA ILE A 421 -6.21 11.41 3.72
C ILE A 421 -7.72 11.51 3.87
N PRO A 422 -8.28 11.62 5.08
CA PRO A 422 -9.72 11.69 5.26
C PRO A 422 -10.36 12.88 4.54
N LEU A 423 -11.58 12.71 4.00
CA LEU A 423 -12.24 13.68 3.12
C LEU A 423 -12.42 15.07 3.70
N GLN A 424 -12.69 15.18 5.00
CA GLN A 424 -13.13 16.44 5.63
C GLN A 424 -12.04 17.16 6.42
N VAL A 425 -10.82 16.61 6.46
CA VAL A 425 -9.75 17.21 7.26
C VAL A 425 -9.26 18.54 6.68
N ASP A 426 -8.87 19.44 7.58
CA ASP A 426 -8.30 20.72 7.23
C ASP A 426 -6.82 20.61 6.81
N ASP A 427 -6.26 21.69 6.29
CA ASP A 427 -4.88 21.74 5.82
C ASP A 427 -3.85 21.58 6.95
N ASP A 428 -4.19 22.00 8.19
CA ASP A 428 -3.36 21.77 9.38
C ASP A 428 -3.22 20.28 9.66
N TYR A 429 -4.32 19.51 9.54
CA TYR A 429 -4.28 18.05 9.70
C TYR A 429 -3.34 17.41 8.66
N VAL A 430 -3.49 17.76 7.39
CA VAL A 430 -2.66 17.23 6.30
C VAL A 430 -1.18 17.58 6.53
N THR A 431 -0.90 18.81 6.91
CA THR A 431 0.46 19.28 7.24
C THR A 431 1.04 18.47 8.39
N LYS A 432 0.25 18.18 9.43
CA LYS A 432 0.69 17.38 10.57
C LYS A 432 0.91 15.91 10.23
N VAL A 433 0.14 15.32 9.34
CA VAL A 433 0.44 13.98 8.79
C VAL A 433 1.79 14.00 8.07
N ALA A 434 2.03 15.00 7.20
CA ALA A 434 3.29 15.14 6.49
C ALA A 434 4.49 15.30 7.45
N GLN A 435 4.32 16.08 8.54
CA GLN A 435 5.34 16.28 9.58
C GLN A 435 5.59 15.00 10.39
N LEU A 436 4.53 14.24 10.75
CA LEU A 436 4.65 12.99 11.47
C LEU A 436 5.47 11.97 10.67
N LEU A 437 5.18 11.85 9.38
CA LEU A 437 5.93 10.98 8.47
C LEU A 437 7.38 11.44 8.29
N ALA A 438 7.64 12.76 8.31
CA ALA A 438 8.97 13.32 8.12
C ALA A 438 9.84 13.32 9.39
N TYR A 439 9.23 13.56 10.56
CA TYR A 439 9.95 13.89 11.79
C TYR A 439 9.53 13.06 13.01
N GLY A 440 8.47 12.26 12.91
CA GLY A 440 7.89 11.53 14.03
C GLY A 440 7.00 12.39 14.92
N SER A 441 6.58 11.86 16.06
CA SER A 441 5.68 12.55 17.00
C SER A 441 6.01 12.28 18.47
N ASP A 442 5.39 13.06 19.36
CA ASP A 442 5.37 12.82 20.81
C ASP A 442 4.17 11.94 21.24
N GLY A 443 3.38 11.44 20.28
CA GLY A 443 2.13 10.70 20.49
C GLY A 443 0.88 11.59 20.52
N THR A 444 1.04 12.90 20.59
CA THR A 444 -0.04 13.89 20.53
C THR A 444 0.10 14.80 19.31
N ASN A 445 1.29 15.34 19.10
CA ASN A 445 1.62 16.21 17.98
C ASN A 445 2.87 15.72 17.26
N PRO A 446 2.95 15.94 15.93
CA PRO A 446 4.17 15.67 15.19
C PRO A 446 5.24 16.70 15.58
N TYR A 447 6.50 16.32 15.46
CA TYR A 447 7.59 17.25 15.49
C TYR A 447 7.66 18.06 14.20
N THR A 448 8.21 19.27 14.26
CA THR A 448 8.37 20.17 13.10
C THR A 448 9.79 20.16 12.54
N ALA A 449 10.67 19.38 13.14
CA ALA A 449 12.06 19.19 12.73
C ALA A 449 12.57 17.83 13.26
N PRO A 450 13.62 17.26 12.65
CA PRO A 450 14.21 15.99 13.09
C PRO A 450 14.57 15.99 14.58
N GLN A 451 14.20 14.91 15.28
CA GLN A 451 14.52 14.71 16.69
C GLN A 451 15.56 13.61 16.85
N ALA A 452 16.45 13.78 17.85
CA ALA A 452 17.44 12.75 18.18
C ALA A 452 16.77 11.49 18.78
N ASN A 453 15.71 11.67 19.57
CA ASN A 453 14.99 10.61 20.27
C ASN A 453 13.48 10.89 20.20
N PRO A 454 12.84 10.72 19.05
CA PRO A 454 11.39 10.87 18.97
C PRO A 454 10.70 9.79 19.80
N ALA A 455 9.57 10.12 20.44
CA ALA A 455 8.77 9.13 21.16
C ALA A 455 8.18 8.09 20.18
N PHE A 456 7.73 8.58 19.03
CA PHE A 456 7.34 7.76 17.87
C PHE A 456 8.19 8.16 16.67
N PRO A 457 8.82 7.19 15.98
CA PRO A 457 9.77 7.49 14.91
C PRO A 457 9.08 8.02 13.65
N PRO A 458 9.80 8.79 12.81
CA PRO A 458 9.36 9.08 11.44
C PRO A 458 9.38 7.82 10.56
N LEU A 459 8.82 7.96 9.36
CA LEU A 459 8.97 6.94 8.32
C LEU A 459 10.44 6.78 7.93
N ASN A 460 10.94 5.54 7.96
CA ASN A 460 12.32 5.21 7.66
C ASN A 460 12.79 5.77 6.30
N ALA A 461 14.03 6.24 6.26
CA ALA A 461 14.57 7.01 5.12
C ALA A 461 14.51 6.27 3.77
N GLY A 462 14.60 4.95 3.77
CA GLY A 462 14.49 4.12 2.57
C GLY A 462 13.06 3.84 2.12
N LEU A 463 12.04 4.18 2.92
CA LEU A 463 10.64 3.89 2.60
C LEU A 463 9.96 5.05 1.88
N LYS A 464 8.97 4.72 1.08
CA LYS A 464 8.14 5.65 0.31
C LYS A 464 6.75 5.72 0.92
N VAL A 465 6.06 6.83 0.70
CA VAL A 465 4.64 6.97 1.04
C VAL A 465 3.86 7.40 -0.20
N TYR A 466 2.84 6.62 -0.55
CA TYR A 466 1.82 6.97 -1.53
C TYR A 466 0.70 7.68 -0.78
N VAL A 467 0.26 8.83 -1.29
CA VAL A 467 -0.71 9.68 -0.61
C VAL A 467 -1.93 9.87 -1.51
N GLU A 468 -3.02 9.25 -1.11
CA GLU A 468 -4.31 9.30 -1.77
C GLU A 468 -5.26 10.23 -0.99
N TYR A 469 -6.10 10.98 -1.67
CA TYR A 469 -7.15 11.76 -1.02
C TYR A 469 -8.45 10.98 -0.96
N SER A 470 -8.88 10.62 0.25
CA SER A 470 -10.05 9.81 0.56
C SER A 470 -9.97 8.38 -0.01
N ASN A 471 -11.09 7.77 -0.34
CA ASN A 471 -11.21 6.46 -0.97
C ASN A 471 -12.46 6.41 -1.82
N GLU A 472 -12.36 5.90 -3.07
CA GLU A 472 -13.49 5.64 -3.98
C GLU A 472 -14.56 6.74 -4.01
N ILE A 473 -14.17 8.00 -4.16
CA ILE A 473 -15.09 9.16 -4.08
C ILE A 473 -16.10 9.19 -5.24
N TRP A 474 -15.97 8.33 -6.23
CA TRP A 474 -16.94 8.09 -7.30
C TRP A 474 -18.02 7.06 -6.93
N ASN A 475 -17.80 6.25 -5.88
CA ASN A 475 -18.67 5.15 -5.50
C ASN A 475 -19.85 5.65 -4.68
N THR A 476 -21.05 5.60 -5.27
CA THR A 476 -22.29 6.08 -4.67
C THR A 476 -22.70 5.30 -3.41
N TYR A 477 -22.08 4.15 -3.15
CA TYR A 477 -22.32 3.34 -1.96
C TYR A 477 -21.75 3.99 -0.70
N PHE A 478 -20.68 4.78 -0.83
CA PHE A 478 -19.99 5.38 0.31
C PHE A 478 -20.45 6.81 0.63
N PRO A 479 -20.56 7.18 1.92
CA PRO A 479 -21.01 8.51 2.32
C PRO A 479 -20.08 9.63 1.83
N MET A 480 -18.77 9.38 1.62
CA MET A 480 -17.85 10.40 1.13
C MET A 480 -18.12 10.82 -0.32
N TYR A 481 -18.68 9.96 -1.17
CA TYR A 481 -19.15 10.39 -2.50
C TYR A 481 -20.16 11.53 -2.37
N HIS A 482 -21.20 11.33 -1.56
CA HIS A 482 -22.25 12.32 -1.37
C HIS A 482 -21.73 13.60 -0.73
N GLN A 483 -20.85 13.46 0.27
CA GLN A 483 -20.24 14.61 0.94
C GLN A 483 -19.31 15.40 0.01
N ASN A 484 -18.51 14.74 -0.83
CA ASN A 484 -17.66 15.41 -1.81
C ASN A 484 -18.50 16.23 -2.81
N ALA A 485 -19.61 15.66 -3.29
CA ALA A 485 -20.51 16.37 -4.20
C ALA A 485 -21.13 17.63 -3.54
N VAL A 486 -21.54 17.54 -2.27
CA VAL A 486 -22.03 18.69 -1.49
C VAL A 486 -20.95 19.76 -1.33
N LEU A 487 -19.72 19.38 -0.97
CA LEU A 487 -18.61 20.31 -0.79
C LEU A 487 -18.22 21.00 -2.10
N ALA A 488 -18.25 20.28 -3.24
CA ALA A 488 -18.01 20.87 -4.55
C ALA A 488 -19.07 21.93 -4.91
N GLN A 489 -20.36 21.62 -4.68
CA GLN A 489 -21.44 22.57 -4.92
C GLN A 489 -21.33 23.79 -4.01
N GLN A 490 -21.00 23.61 -2.74
CA GLN A 490 -20.77 24.71 -1.80
C GLN A 490 -19.62 25.63 -2.25
N ALA A 491 -18.50 25.04 -2.70
CA ALA A 491 -17.37 25.80 -3.20
C ALA A 491 -17.72 26.65 -4.42
N VAL A 492 -18.49 26.10 -5.37
CA VAL A 492 -18.95 26.88 -6.54
C VAL A 492 -19.97 27.94 -6.14
N ALA A 493 -20.90 27.62 -5.24
CA ALA A 493 -21.91 28.59 -4.76
C ALA A 493 -21.31 29.78 -3.99
N ALA A 494 -20.16 29.57 -3.34
CA ALA A 494 -19.42 30.65 -2.66
C ALA A 494 -18.81 31.69 -3.65
N GLY A 495 -18.69 31.34 -4.94
CA GLY A 495 -18.13 32.19 -5.99
C GLY A 495 -16.59 32.11 -6.07
N GLY A 496 -16.07 32.30 -7.28
CA GLY A 496 -14.63 32.30 -7.55
C GLY A 496 -13.95 30.92 -7.47
N SER A 497 -14.73 29.84 -7.42
CA SER A 497 -14.18 28.47 -7.37
C SER A 497 -13.50 28.09 -8.69
N PRO A 498 -12.34 27.44 -8.66
CA PRO A 498 -11.71 26.89 -9.86
C PRO A 498 -12.52 25.74 -10.48
N LEU A 499 -13.41 25.10 -9.72
CA LEU A 499 -14.16 23.91 -10.17
C LEU A 499 -15.07 24.19 -11.37
N ASN A 500 -15.51 25.43 -11.56
CA ASN A 500 -16.34 25.87 -12.68
C ASN A 500 -15.66 26.93 -13.55
N TYR A 501 -14.33 26.94 -13.62
CA TYR A 501 -13.52 27.94 -14.34
C TYR A 501 -13.89 28.10 -15.82
N ASP A 502 -14.38 27.04 -16.45
CA ASP A 502 -14.80 26.96 -17.85
C ASP A 502 -16.31 27.24 -18.04
N GLY A 503 -17.00 27.63 -16.98
CA GLY A 503 -18.44 27.90 -16.97
C GLY A 503 -19.33 26.67 -16.96
N THR A 504 -18.77 25.45 -16.80
CA THR A 504 -19.61 24.24 -16.67
C THR A 504 -20.56 24.32 -15.49
N THR A 505 -21.78 23.82 -15.67
CA THR A 505 -22.83 23.70 -14.64
C THR A 505 -22.98 22.23 -14.18
N ASN A 506 -22.17 21.31 -14.70
CA ASN A 506 -22.25 19.89 -14.36
C ASN A 506 -21.67 19.64 -12.98
N THR A 507 -22.53 19.33 -12.01
CA THR A 507 -22.16 19.10 -10.62
C THR A 507 -21.30 17.85 -10.42
N THR A 508 -21.40 16.84 -11.28
CA THR A 508 -20.55 15.66 -11.27
C THR A 508 -19.12 16.03 -11.65
N VAL A 509 -18.95 16.85 -12.71
CA VAL A 509 -17.63 17.37 -13.12
C VAL A 509 -17.01 18.20 -12.00
N TRP A 510 -17.79 19.02 -11.29
CA TRP A 510 -17.29 19.76 -10.12
C TRP A 510 -16.79 18.81 -9.03
N ALA A 511 -17.52 17.71 -8.76
CA ALA A 511 -17.12 16.72 -7.77
C ALA A 511 -15.81 16.01 -8.15
N HIS A 512 -15.63 15.63 -9.43
CA HIS A 512 -14.39 15.03 -9.95
C HIS A 512 -13.21 16.03 -9.85
N ARG A 513 -13.42 17.28 -10.26
CA ARG A 513 -12.40 18.33 -10.16
C ARG A 513 -12.00 18.62 -8.72
N ARG A 514 -12.96 18.58 -7.77
CA ARG A 514 -12.66 18.79 -6.36
C ARG A 514 -11.73 17.69 -5.81
N VAL A 515 -11.89 16.43 -6.22
CA VAL A 515 -10.97 15.37 -5.84
C VAL A 515 -9.55 15.70 -6.31
N ALA A 516 -9.40 16.06 -7.59
CA ALA A 516 -8.10 16.42 -8.16
C ALA A 516 -7.50 17.69 -7.50
N GLU A 517 -8.32 18.70 -7.20
CA GLU A 517 -7.92 19.91 -6.47
C GLU A 517 -7.36 19.54 -5.08
N ARG A 518 -8.12 18.79 -4.29
CA ARG A 518 -7.69 18.38 -2.95
C ARG A 518 -6.47 17.47 -2.97
N THR A 519 -6.32 16.61 -3.98
CA THR A 519 -5.10 15.81 -4.17
C THR A 519 -3.90 16.72 -4.47
N LYS A 520 -4.08 17.74 -5.33
CA LYS A 520 -3.03 18.76 -5.61
C LYS A 520 -2.68 19.54 -4.36
N GLU A 521 -3.65 20.02 -3.59
CA GLU A 521 -3.42 20.77 -2.34
C GLU A 521 -2.69 19.89 -1.31
N THR A 522 -3.08 18.62 -1.17
CA THR A 522 -2.36 17.65 -0.35
C THR A 522 -0.90 17.51 -0.81
N SER A 523 -0.66 17.42 -2.12
CA SER A 523 0.69 17.38 -2.68
C SER A 523 1.51 18.61 -2.30
N ASP A 524 0.91 19.81 -2.38
CA ASP A 524 1.60 21.07 -2.03
C ASP A 524 1.93 21.15 -0.53
N LEU A 525 1.01 20.71 0.34
CA LEU A 525 1.23 20.68 1.79
C LEU A 525 2.34 19.70 2.17
N PHE A 526 2.38 18.51 1.54
CA PHE A 526 3.49 17.58 1.70
C PHE A 526 4.80 18.16 1.18
N ARG A 527 4.79 18.86 0.04
CA ARG A 527 5.96 19.53 -0.55
C ARG A 527 6.52 20.61 0.37
N ALA A 528 5.67 21.36 1.06
CA ALA A 528 6.08 22.36 2.04
C ALA A 528 6.89 21.74 3.21
N VAL A 529 6.61 20.49 3.57
CA VAL A 529 7.32 19.77 4.64
C VAL A 529 8.55 19.02 4.13
N TRP A 530 8.42 18.30 3.00
CA TRP A 530 9.44 17.38 2.49
C TRP A 530 10.40 18.02 1.49
N GLY A 531 10.08 19.22 0.98
CA GLY A 531 10.81 19.88 -0.09
C GLY A 531 10.69 19.16 -1.45
N ASP A 532 11.09 19.83 -2.53
CA ASP A 532 11.05 19.25 -3.88
C ASP A 532 11.85 17.93 -4.01
N ALA A 533 12.96 17.82 -3.29
CA ALA A 533 13.80 16.62 -3.33
C ALA A 533 13.11 15.38 -2.75
N GLY A 534 12.17 15.56 -1.80
CA GLY A 534 11.39 14.48 -1.22
C GLY A 534 10.19 14.07 -2.08
N MET A 535 9.65 15.03 -2.85
CA MET A 535 8.47 14.78 -3.69
C MET A 535 8.81 13.91 -4.92
N MET A 536 7.85 13.10 -5.34
CA MET A 536 7.93 12.13 -6.45
C MET A 536 8.98 11.02 -6.24
N THR A 537 9.86 11.20 -5.27
CA THR A 537 10.85 10.19 -4.86
C THR A 537 10.38 9.39 -3.67
N ARG A 538 10.22 10.02 -2.51
CA ARG A 538 9.72 9.41 -1.27
C ARG A 538 8.23 9.64 -1.05
N VAL A 539 7.75 10.85 -1.28
CA VAL A 539 6.32 11.21 -1.22
C VAL A 539 5.75 11.14 -2.63
N ARG A 540 4.74 10.32 -2.81
CA ARG A 540 4.13 9.97 -4.09
C ARG A 540 2.63 10.21 -4.06
N PRO A 541 2.16 11.43 -4.33
CA PRO A 541 0.73 11.70 -4.41
C PRO A 541 0.11 10.93 -5.58
N VAL A 542 -1.05 10.33 -5.34
CA VAL A 542 -1.78 9.53 -6.34
C VAL A 542 -3.23 9.99 -6.44
N LEU A 543 -3.76 9.97 -7.66
CA LEU A 543 -5.16 10.25 -7.96
C LEU A 543 -5.81 8.95 -8.44
N GLU A 544 -6.73 8.41 -7.63
CA GLU A 544 -7.42 7.17 -7.97
C GLU A 544 -8.84 7.41 -8.47
N TRP A 545 -9.33 6.51 -9.34
CA TRP A 545 -10.63 6.65 -10.00
C TRP A 545 -11.32 5.29 -10.22
N GLN A 546 -12.54 5.32 -10.75
CA GLN A 546 -13.25 4.13 -11.20
C GLN A 546 -12.44 3.43 -12.30
N TYR A 547 -12.17 2.14 -12.14
CA TYR A 547 -11.35 1.36 -13.09
C TYR A 547 -11.85 1.48 -14.53
N GLY A 548 -10.90 1.65 -15.45
CA GLY A 548 -11.19 1.96 -16.86
C GLY A 548 -11.69 3.38 -17.09
N ASP A 549 -11.68 4.23 -16.08
CA ASP A 549 -12.22 5.62 -16.07
C ASP A 549 -13.64 5.74 -16.65
N THR A 550 -14.48 4.72 -16.41
CA THR A 550 -15.82 4.63 -16.99
C THR A 550 -16.78 5.73 -16.54
N LEU A 551 -16.50 6.37 -15.39
CA LEU A 551 -17.27 7.51 -14.86
C LEU A 551 -16.64 8.88 -15.19
N GLY A 552 -15.45 8.89 -15.78
CA GLY A 552 -14.74 10.12 -16.13
C GLY A 552 -14.04 10.82 -14.97
N THR A 553 -13.95 10.18 -13.79
CA THR A 553 -13.34 10.78 -12.59
C THR A 553 -11.86 11.11 -12.81
N GLY A 554 -11.11 10.17 -13.40
CA GLY A 554 -9.70 10.34 -13.72
C GLY A 554 -9.48 11.39 -14.81
N SER A 555 -10.15 11.23 -15.96
CA SER A 555 -9.97 12.12 -17.10
C SER A 555 -10.41 13.57 -16.80
N ASP A 556 -11.51 13.77 -16.08
CA ASP A 556 -11.94 15.12 -15.66
C ASP A 556 -10.94 15.75 -14.68
N GLY A 557 -10.43 14.97 -13.73
CA GLY A 557 -9.42 15.43 -12.77
C GLY A 557 -8.10 15.80 -13.44
N LEU A 558 -7.56 14.92 -14.29
CA LEU A 558 -6.30 15.14 -15.00
C LEU A 558 -6.38 16.33 -15.96
N LYS A 559 -7.48 16.45 -16.73
CA LYS A 559 -7.72 17.60 -17.60
C LYS A 559 -7.84 18.90 -16.80
N PHE A 560 -8.53 18.88 -15.67
CA PHE A 560 -8.66 20.06 -14.80
C PHE A 560 -7.30 20.52 -14.27
N LEU A 561 -6.45 19.61 -13.80
CA LEU A 561 -5.10 19.96 -13.35
C LEU A 561 -4.25 20.54 -14.48
N ASP A 562 -4.31 19.96 -15.69
CA ASP A 562 -3.56 20.44 -16.86
C ASP A 562 -4.05 21.82 -17.29
N TYR A 563 -5.36 22.02 -17.40
CA TYR A 563 -5.94 23.25 -17.92
C TYR A 563 -5.87 24.40 -16.92
N TYR A 564 -6.32 24.16 -15.69
CA TYR A 564 -6.36 25.22 -14.69
C TYR A 564 -5.00 25.48 -14.05
N TYR A 565 -4.36 24.45 -13.49
CA TYR A 565 -3.08 24.60 -12.79
C TYR A 565 -1.86 24.53 -13.71
N GLY A 566 -2.02 23.99 -14.91
CA GLY A 566 -1.01 23.98 -15.96
C GLY A 566 -1.17 25.11 -16.99
N ASN A 567 -2.27 25.91 -16.96
CA ASN A 567 -2.63 26.93 -17.95
C ASN A 567 -2.61 26.37 -19.39
N ALA A 568 -2.95 25.09 -19.57
CA ALA A 568 -2.80 24.39 -20.84
C ALA A 568 -3.85 24.78 -21.89
N ASP A 569 -4.98 25.39 -21.46
CA ASP A 569 -6.01 25.95 -22.33
C ASP A 569 -5.66 27.35 -22.90
N GLY A 570 -4.46 27.85 -22.60
CA GLY A 570 -3.95 29.15 -23.05
C GLY A 570 -4.48 30.34 -22.24
N GLN A 571 -5.25 30.10 -21.20
CA GLN A 571 -5.65 31.14 -20.25
C GLN A 571 -4.67 31.17 -19.07
N THR A 572 -4.59 32.32 -18.40
CA THR A 572 -3.78 32.47 -17.18
C THR A 572 -4.68 32.31 -15.96
N HIS A 573 -4.83 31.09 -15.48
CA HIS A 573 -5.59 30.76 -14.27
C HIS A 573 -4.73 30.89 -13.01
N VAL A 574 -3.46 30.50 -13.12
CA VAL A 574 -2.48 30.58 -12.03
C VAL A 574 -1.20 31.27 -12.50
N ALA A 575 -0.55 31.98 -11.57
CA ALA A 575 0.66 32.75 -11.88
C ALA A 575 1.90 31.84 -12.10
N SER A 576 1.92 30.67 -11.46
CA SER A 576 3.02 29.68 -11.55
C SER A 576 2.44 28.35 -11.99
N PRO A 577 2.26 28.11 -13.29
CA PRO A 577 1.73 26.85 -13.79
C PRO A 577 2.78 25.74 -13.75
N TYR A 578 2.33 24.53 -13.38
CA TYR A 578 3.15 23.33 -13.42
C TYR A 578 2.41 22.20 -14.15
N PRO A 579 3.13 21.25 -14.78
CA PRO A 579 2.51 20.08 -15.40
C PRO A 579 1.91 19.14 -14.34
N VAL A 580 1.00 18.27 -14.75
CA VAL A 580 0.27 17.35 -13.86
C VAL A 580 1.22 16.48 -13.03
N ASN A 581 2.31 15.99 -13.62
CA ASN A 581 3.33 15.17 -12.94
C ASN A 581 4.22 15.95 -11.95
N HIS A 582 4.02 17.25 -11.80
CA HIS A 582 4.55 18.01 -10.66
C HIS A 582 3.72 17.75 -9.39
N TYR A 583 2.41 17.58 -9.53
CA TYR A 583 1.50 17.39 -8.42
C TYR A 583 1.25 15.90 -8.10
N LEU A 584 1.21 15.06 -9.12
CA LEU A 584 0.90 13.63 -9.04
C LEU A 584 2.09 12.77 -9.47
N TRP A 585 2.30 11.68 -8.76
CA TRP A 585 3.25 10.65 -9.15
C TRP A 585 2.58 9.54 -9.97
N GLY A 586 1.33 9.19 -9.64
CA GLY A 586 0.59 8.11 -10.24
C GLY A 586 -0.92 8.30 -10.11
N GLY A 587 -1.64 7.33 -10.61
CA GLY A 587 -3.07 7.20 -10.51
C GLY A 587 -3.55 5.94 -11.20
N GLY A 588 -4.83 5.63 -11.12
CA GLY A 588 -5.39 4.45 -11.76
C GLY A 588 -6.69 3.98 -11.14
N GLY A 589 -7.09 2.77 -11.47
CA GLY A 589 -8.32 2.14 -11.01
C GLY A 589 -8.08 0.88 -10.18
N ALA A 590 -9.15 0.32 -9.62
CA ALA A 590 -9.14 -1.02 -9.07
C ALA A 590 -8.83 -2.06 -10.17
N TRP A 591 -8.30 -3.23 -9.76
CA TRP A 591 -7.93 -4.28 -10.71
C TRP A 591 -8.55 -5.65 -10.36
N TYR A 592 -9.80 -5.63 -9.92
CA TYR A 592 -10.55 -6.84 -9.60
C TYR A 592 -10.69 -7.76 -10.80
N ALA A 593 -10.46 -9.05 -10.60
CA ALA A 593 -10.51 -10.10 -11.60
C ALA A 593 -11.52 -11.19 -11.20
N LEU A 594 -12.47 -11.47 -12.06
CA LEU A 594 -13.51 -12.47 -11.85
C LEU A 594 -13.49 -13.50 -12.99
N PRO A 595 -14.04 -14.69 -12.75
CA PRO A 595 -14.47 -15.55 -13.85
C PRO A 595 -15.61 -14.91 -14.65
N VAL A 596 -15.73 -15.27 -15.93
CA VAL A 596 -16.83 -14.77 -16.79
C VAL A 596 -18.19 -15.18 -16.23
N ASN A 597 -18.30 -16.38 -15.67
CA ASN A 597 -19.55 -16.89 -15.09
C ASN A 597 -19.32 -17.25 -13.61
N THR A 598 -19.62 -16.33 -12.73
CA THR A 598 -19.56 -16.53 -11.26
C THR A 598 -20.78 -17.26 -10.69
N GLU A 599 -21.85 -17.37 -11.48
CA GLU A 599 -23.13 -17.98 -11.10
C GLU A 599 -23.32 -19.41 -11.67
N ALA A 600 -22.23 -20.03 -12.15
CA ALA A 600 -22.28 -21.43 -12.60
C ALA A 600 -22.61 -22.37 -11.43
N THR A 601 -23.24 -23.49 -11.75
CA THR A 601 -23.71 -24.44 -10.75
C THR A 601 -22.65 -25.40 -10.23
N SER A 602 -21.42 -25.30 -10.72
CA SER A 602 -20.28 -26.07 -10.22
C SER A 602 -18.99 -25.27 -10.28
N ILE A 603 -18.04 -25.57 -9.40
CA ILE A 603 -16.69 -24.95 -9.39
C ILE A 603 -15.99 -25.18 -10.72
N ALA A 604 -16.12 -26.36 -11.31
CA ALA A 604 -15.50 -26.68 -12.59
C ALA A 604 -16.02 -25.77 -13.72
N ASP A 605 -17.32 -25.46 -13.76
CA ASP A 605 -17.92 -24.59 -14.76
C ASP A 605 -17.57 -23.12 -14.52
N ILE A 606 -17.43 -22.68 -13.25
CA ILE A 606 -16.93 -21.34 -12.91
C ILE A 606 -15.57 -21.13 -13.56
N TYR A 607 -14.62 -22.02 -13.32
CA TYR A 607 -13.26 -21.89 -13.86
C TYR A 607 -13.14 -22.15 -15.35
N ALA A 608 -13.97 -23.04 -15.91
CA ALA A 608 -14.03 -23.29 -17.35
C ALA A 608 -14.54 -22.08 -18.14
N SER A 609 -15.24 -21.14 -17.51
CA SER A 609 -15.71 -19.91 -18.15
C SER A 609 -14.57 -18.95 -18.53
N GLY A 610 -13.40 -19.10 -17.91
CA GLY A 610 -12.24 -18.23 -18.13
C GLY A 610 -12.31 -16.91 -17.37
N MET A 611 -11.25 -16.10 -17.48
CA MET A 611 -11.12 -14.77 -16.86
C MET A 611 -11.95 -13.74 -17.63
N ASP A 612 -12.68 -12.88 -16.91
CA ASP A 612 -13.41 -11.76 -17.51
C ASP A 612 -12.43 -10.81 -18.23
N PRO A 613 -12.68 -10.49 -19.52
CA PRO A 613 -11.85 -9.57 -20.29
C PRO A 613 -11.94 -8.10 -19.81
N ALA A 614 -12.80 -7.78 -18.87
CA ALA A 614 -12.93 -6.43 -18.29
C ALA A 614 -11.63 -5.96 -17.62
N LEU A 615 -10.94 -6.81 -16.85
CA LEU A 615 -9.67 -6.46 -16.21
C LEU A 615 -8.61 -5.94 -17.21
N PRO A 616 -8.19 -6.71 -18.24
CA PRO A 616 -7.16 -6.22 -19.15
C PRO A 616 -7.59 -5.00 -19.98
N ALA A 617 -8.88 -4.85 -20.25
CA ALA A 617 -9.41 -3.70 -20.98
C ALA A 617 -9.35 -2.42 -20.12
N SER A 618 -9.78 -2.50 -18.86
CA SER A 618 -9.81 -1.40 -17.92
C SER A 618 -8.40 -0.93 -17.54
N THR A 619 -7.50 -1.86 -17.20
CA THR A 619 -6.09 -1.53 -16.92
C THR A 619 -5.43 -0.83 -18.11
N ALA A 620 -5.70 -1.29 -19.34
CA ALA A 620 -5.17 -0.61 -20.54
C ALA A 620 -5.77 0.79 -20.73
N ALA A 621 -7.04 1.01 -20.38
CA ALA A 621 -7.67 2.33 -20.44
C ALA A 621 -7.05 3.29 -19.42
N ASP A 622 -6.87 2.85 -18.17
CA ASP A 622 -6.25 3.63 -17.11
C ASP A 622 -4.79 3.96 -17.46
N ALA A 623 -4.02 2.97 -17.92
CA ALA A 623 -2.63 3.17 -18.33
C ALA A 623 -2.46 4.19 -19.47
N ARG A 624 -3.43 4.36 -20.38
CA ARG A 624 -3.38 5.40 -21.42
C ARG A 624 -3.47 6.79 -20.83
N TRP A 625 -4.35 6.98 -19.83
CA TRP A 625 -4.49 8.25 -19.16
C TRP A 625 -3.25 8.60 -18.35
N THR A 626 -2.74 7.68 -17.55
CA THR A 626 -1.53 7.91 -16.74
C THR A 626 -0.32 8.20 -17.63
N LEU A 627 -0.08 7.42 -18.68
CA LEU A 627 1.00 7.66 -19.64
C LEU A 627 0.90 9.02 -20.33
N ALA A 628 -0.32 9.45 -20.71
CA ALA A 628 -0.51 10.73 -21.38
C ALA A 628 -0.02 11.92 -20.53
N TYR A 629 0.00 11.78 -19.21
CA TYR A 629 0.45 12.80 -18.27
C TYR A 629 1.79 12.50 -17.60
N GLY A 630 2.46 11.40 -17.99
CA GLY A 630 3.75 10.99 -17.42
C GLY A 630 3.64 10.46 -16.00
N LEU A 631 2.52 9.83 -15.68
CA LEU A 631 2.23 9.23 -14.38
C LEU A 631 2.42 7.70 -14.43
N GLN A 632 2.56 7.11 -13.26
CA GLN A 632 2.57 5.65 -13.11
C GLN A 632 1.14 5.12 -12.94
N GLU A 633 0.83 4.03 -13.64
CA GLU A 633 -0.43 3.31 -13.45
C GLU A 633 -0.39 2.55 -12.13
N MET A 634 -1.44 2.67 -11.31
CA MET A 634 -1.55 2.08 -9.98
C MET A 634 -2.88 1.36 -9.83
N GLY A 635 -2.86 0.12 -9.32
CA GLY A 635 -4.09 -0.57 -8.93
C GLY A 635 -4.27 -0.52 -7.42
N TYR A 636 -5.09 0.40 -6.91
CA TYR A 636 -5.21 0.65 -5.48
C TYR A 636 -5.80 -0.53 -4.69
N GLU A 637 -6.64 -1.35 -5.32
CA GLU A 637 -7.19 -2.58 -4.74
C GLU A 637 -7.67 -3.53 -5.85
N GLY A 638 -7.72 -4.85 -5.55
CA GLY A 638 -8.15 -5.85 -6.50
C GLY A 638 -7.55 -7.22 -6.21
N GLY A 639 -7.37 -8.01 -7.26
CA GLY A 639 -6.97 -9.40 -7.22
C GLY A 639 -8.09 -10.31 -7.69
N PHE A 640 -7.81 -11.60 -7.80
CA PHE A 640 -8.80 -12.59 -8.20
C PHE A 640 -9.76 -12.92 -7.06
N TYR A 641 -11.04 -12.99 -7.38
CA TYR A 641 -12.05 -13.51 -6.48
C TYR A 641 -13.24 -14.10 -7.25
N VAL A 642 -13.96 -15.00 -6.60
CA VAL A 642 -15.28 -15.47 -7.03
C VAL A 642 -16.29 -14.94 -6.02
N GLY A 643 -17.24 -14.16 -6.46
CA GLY A 643 -18.25 -13.54 -5.61
C GLY A 643 -19.47 -13.12 -6.42
N ALA A 644 -20.39 -12.42 -5.76
CA ALA A 644 -21.63 -11.97 -6.38
C ALA A 644 -21.34 -11.24 -7.70
N SER A 645 -22.05 -11.60 -8.74
CA SER A 645 -22.07 -10.81 -9.95
C SER A 645 -22.68 -9.42 -9.63
N ASN A 646 -22.21 -8.38 -10.33
CA ASN A 646 -22.80 -7.03 -10.22
C ASN A 646 -24.25 -6.94 -10.73
N THR A 647 -25.00 -8.03 -10.62
CA THR A 647 -26.43 -8.06 -10.91
C THR A 647 -27.22 -7.58 -9.71
N SER A 648 -28.37 -6.96 -9.95
CA SER A 648 -29.28 -6.47 -8.90
C SER A 648 -29.99 -7.58 -8.10
N VAL A 649 -29.57 -8.82 -8.28
CA VAL A 649 -30.12 -10.00 -7.58
C VAL A 649 -29.09 -10.43 -6.55
N SER A 650 -29.51 -10.51 -5.30
CA SER A 650 -28.69 -11.07 -4.21
C SER A 650 -28.51 -12.57 -4.40
N ASP A 651 -27.27 -13.06 -4.23
CA ASP A 651 -26.98 -14.48 -4.27
C ASP A 651 -27.77 -15.27 -3.22
N THR A 652 -28.12 -16.47 -3.54
CA THR A 652 -28.67 -17.42 -2.56
C THR A 652 -27.55 -17.95 -1.64
N ALA A 653 -27.89 -18.43 -0.47
CA ALA A 653 -26.91 -19.05 0.43
C ALA A 653 -26.14 -20.21 -0.21
N ALA A 654 -26.74 -20.93 -1.19
CA ALA A 654 -26.08 -22.01 -1.91
C ALA A 654 -25.06 -21.46 -2.93
N GLU A 655 -25.38 -20.37 -3.61
CA GLU A 655 -24.45 -19.68 -4.54
C GLU A 655 -23.26 -19.08 -3.77
N THR A 656 -23.50 -18.38 -2.68
CA THR A 656 -22.43 -17.87 -1.81
C THR A 656 -21.51 -19.00 -1.32
N ALA A 657 -22.08 -20.12 -0.84
CA ALA A 657 -21.28 -21.25 -0.39
C ALA A 657 -20.45 -21.90 -1.52
N LEU A 658 -20.99 -21.92 -2.76
CA LEU A 658 -20.25 -22.41 -3.92
C LEU A 658 -19.11 -21.45 -4.31
N GLN A 659 -19.35 -20.14 -4.28
CA GLN A 659 -18.37 -19.10 -4.55
C GLN A 659 -17.24 -19.13 -3.51
N ASP A 660 -17.57 -19.25 -2.23
CA ASP A 660 -16.59 -19.40 -1.15
C ASP A 660 -15.72 -20.64 -1.36
N ALA A 661 -16.35 -21.78 -1.70
CA ALA A 661 -15.62 -23.00 -2.02
C ALA A 661 -14.74 -22.86 -3.27
N ALA A 662 -15.18 -22.10 -4.28
CA ALA A 662 -14.40 -21.82 -5.46
C ALA A 662 -13.15 -20.97 -5.15
N ASN A 663 -13.25 -19.99 -4.24
CA ASN A 663 -12.09 -19.19 -3.80
C ASN A 663 -11.01 -20.05 -3.12
N LEU A 664 -11.36 -21.21 -2.58
CA LEU A 664 -10.45 -22.17 -1.93
C LEU A 664 -10.05 -23.34 -2.84
N ASP A 665 -10.61 -23.41 -4.06
CA ASP A 665 -10.23 -24.45 -5.02
C ASP A 665 -8.79 -24.21 -5.54
N PRO A 666 -7.99 -25.26 -5.76
CA PRO A 666 -6.65 -25.14 -6.33
C PRO A 666 -6.55 -24.33 -7.62
N SER A 667 -7.63 -24.27 -8.42
CA SER A 667 -7.69 -23.48 -9.65
C SER A 667 -7.56 -21.97 -9.40
N ALA A 668 -7.94 -21.48 -8.23
CA ALA A 668 -7.80 -20.07 -7.85
C ALA A 668 -6.34 -19.59 -7.93
N ALA A 669 -5.36 -20.48 -7.69
CA ALA A 669 -3.95 -20.11 -7.78
C ALA A 669 -3.53 -19.69 -9.19
N ALA A 670 -4.00 -20.38 -10.20
CA ALA A 670 -3.70 -20.06 -11.60
C ALA A 670 -4.38 -18.75 -12.04
N PHE A 671 -5.62 -18.53 -11.61
CA PHE A 671 -6.36 -17.29 -11.89
C PHE A 671 -5.77 -16.09 -11.19
N GLU A 672 -5.34 -16.22 -9.93
CA GLU A 672 -4.63 -15.14 -9.20
C GLU A 672 -3.32 -14.77 -9.91
N THR A 673 -2.50 -15.74 -10.31
CA THR A 673 -1.28 -15.48 -11.08
C THR A 673 -1.60 -14.79 -12.40
N GLN A 674 -2.64 -15.26 -13.12
CA GLN A 674 -3.06 -14.71 -14.41
C GLN A 674 -3.56 -13.26 -14.26
N SER A 675 -4.30 -12.94 -13.21
CA SER A 675 -4.79 -11.57 -12.97
C SER A 675 -3.65 -10.58 -12.77
N ILE A 676 -2.65 -10.96 -11.97
CA ILE A 676 -1.43 -10.17 -11.75
C ILE A 676 -0.66 -9.98 -13.05
N ASP A 677 -0.49 -11.05 -13.83
CA ASP A 677 0.21 -10.99 -15.12
C ASP A 677 -0.51 -10.09 -16.12
N LEU A 678 -1.84 -10.19 -16.21
CA LEU A 678 -2.66 -9.35 -17.10
C LEU A 678 -2.56 -7.86 -16.73
N PHE A 679 -2.58 -7.52 -15.43
CA PHE A 679 -2.38 -6.15 -14.98
C PHE A 679 -1.05 -5.58 -15.50
N PHE A 680 0.06 -6.30 -15.29
CA PHE A 680 1.37 -5.86 -15.78
C PHE A 680 1.47 -5.84 -17.30
N GLN A 681 0.90 -6.80 -18.00
CA GLN A 681 0.88 -6.84 -19.47
C GLN A 681 0.16 -5.63 -20.08
N LYS A 682 -0.80 -5.06 -19.38
CA LYS A 682 -1.59 -3.90 -19.80
C LYS A 682 -1.06 -2.56 -19.31
N GLY A 683 0.19 -2.51 -18.88
CA GLY A 683 0.87 -1.27 -18.50
C GLY A 683 0.77 -0.92 -17.02
N GLY A 684 0.13 -1.77 -16.22
CA GLY A 684 0.04 -1.59 -14.77
C GLY A 684 1.41 -1.55 -14.09
N GLY A 685 1.54 -0.70 -13.08
CA GLY A 685 2.78 -0.48 -12.32
C GLY A 685 2.82 -1.24 -11.00
N ILE A 686 1.94 -0.92 -10.06
CA ILE A 686 1.87 -1.55 -8.74
C ILE A 686 0.41 -1.92 -8.45
N PRO A 687 0.04 -3.21 -8.54
CA PRO A 687 -1.27 -3.68 -8.09
C PRO A 687 -1.26 -3.96 -6.59
N LEU A 688 -2.32 -3.58 -5.86
CA LEU A 688 -2.52 -3.90 -4.46
C LEU A 688 -3.66 -4.91 -4.32
N VAL A 689 -3.38 -6.06 -3.68
CA VAL A 689 -4.38 -7.09 -3.44
C VAL A 689 -5.34 -6.66 -2.33
N PHE A 690 -6.60 -6.86 -2.51
CA PHE A 690 -7.65 -6.68 -1.50
C PHE A 690 -8.20 -8.06 -1.12
N THR A 691 -7.99 -8.58 0.10
CA THR A 691 -7.35 -8.02 1.30
C THR A 691 -6.56 -9.12 2.03
N THR A 692 -5.96 -8.81 3.19
CA THR A 692 -5.12 -9.74 3.99
C THR A 692 -5.81 -11.04 4.37
N SER A 693 -7.04 -10.98 4.87
CA SER A 693 -7.81 -12.17 5.28
C SER A 693 -9.30 -11.91 5.20
N GLY A 694 -10.09 -12.97 5.21
CA GLY A 694 -11.55 -12.91 5.10
C GLY A 694 -12.07 -13.90 4.06
N GLU A 695 -13.37 -13.84 3.77
CA GLU A 695 -14.04 -14.82 2.90
C GLU A 695 -13.69 -14.65 1.41
N GLN A 696 -14.44 -13.89 0.65
CA GLN A 696 -14.28 -13.81 -0.81
C GLN A 696 -12.97 -13.16 -1.26
N TYR A 697 -12.55 -12.09 -0.59
CA TYR A 697 -11.41 -11.28 -1.01
C TYR A 697 -10.09 -11.69 -0.35
N GLY A 698 -10.14 -12.28 0.85
CA GLY A 698 -8.95 -12.58 1.65
C GLY A 698 -7.97 -13.54 1.00
N ILE A 699 -6.69 -13.24 1.17
CA ILE A 699 -5.59 -14.13 0.74
C ILE A 699 -5.24 -15.17 1.79
N ALA A 700 -5.54 -14.93 3.07
CA ALA A 700 -5.53 -15.92 4.15
C ALA A 700 -6.98 -16.26 4.55
N TYR A 701 -7.29 -17.53 4.83
CA TYR A 701 -8.64 -17.98 5.14
C TYR A 701 -8.63 -19.22 6.02
N PRO A 702 -9.45 -19.33 7.08
CA PRO A 702 -10.43 -18.31 7.54
C PRO A 702 -9.80 -17.13 8.28
N THR A 703 -8.56 -17.21 8.70
CA THR A 703 -7.87 -16.16 9.46
C THR A 703 -6.44 -15.99 8.98
N ILE A 704 -5.76 -14.98 9.49
CA ILE A 704 -4.35 -14.68 9.20
C ILE A 704 -3.40 -15.86 9.52
N HIS A 705 -3.80 -16.80 10.38
CA HIS A 705 -3.01 -17.99 10.69
C HIS A 705 -2.98 -18.98 9.52
N ASP A 706 -3.98 -18.95 8.65
CA ASP A 706 -4.21 -19.94 7.60
C ASP A 706 -3.78 -19.39 6.23
N GLN A 707 -2.48 -19.15 6.07
CA GLN A 707 -1.89 -18.52 4.87
C GLN A 707 -1.62 -19.49 3.71
N ALA A 708 -1.81 -20.78 3.90
CA ALA A 708 -1.57 -21.79 2.85
C ALA A 708 -2.79 -21.93 1.92
N THR A 709 -3.24 -20.84 1.34
CA THR A 709 -4.39 -20.79 0.43
C THR A 709 -3.97 -20.87 -1.04
N PRO A 710 -4.86 -21.27 -1.95
CA PRO A 710 -4.61 -21.22 -3.39
C PRO A 710 -4.28 -19.80 -3.89
N LYS A 711 -4.98 -18.76 -3.42
CA LYS A 711 -4.71 -17.37 -3.78
C LYS A 711 -3.29 -16.96 -3.37
N MET A 712 -2.88 -17.25 -2.13
CA MET A 712 -1.52 -16.96 -1.67
C MET A 712 -0.47 -17.74 -2.50
N ALA A 713 -0.76 -18.97 -2.90
CA ALA A 713 0.10 -19.73 -3.80
C ALA A 713 0.26 -19.05 -5.17
N GLY A 714 -0.83 -18.51 -5.73
CA GLY A 714 -0.82 -17.72 -6.97
C GLY A 714 0.00 -16.44 -6.86
N ILE A 715 -0.17 -15.69 -5.77
CA ILE A 715 0.63 -14.50 -5.45
C ILE A 715 2.12 -14.85 -5.38
N LEU A 716 2.48 -15.89 -4.63
CA LEU A 716 3.86 -16.35 -4.49
C LEU A 716 4.44 -16.80 -5.84
N ALA A 717 3.65 -17.43 -6.71
CA ALA A 717 4.08 -17.77 -8.06
C ALA A 717 4.40 -16.52 -8.87
N ALA A 718 3.54 -15.50 -8.86
CA ALA A 718 3.74 -14.25 -9.58
C ALA A 718 4.98 -13.47 -9.11
N ILE A 719 5.17 -13.29 -7.79
CA ILE A 719 6.33 -12.55 -7.27
C ILE A 719 7.66 -13.30 -7.43
N ASN A 720 7.64 -14.62 -7.58
CA ASN A 720 8.84 -15.44 -7.83
C ASN A 720 9.15 -15.63 -9.33
N ALA A 721 8.24 -15.24 -10.21
CA ALA A 721 8.41 -15.25 -11.64
C ALA A 721 9.05 -13.96 -12.17
N ALA A 722 9.47 -13.98 -13.43
CA ALA A 722 9.82 -12.77 -14.14
C ALA A 722 8.54 -11.98 -14.45
N ARG A 723 8.58 -10.65 -14.29
CA ARG A 723 7.47 -9.79 -14.70
C ARG A 723 7.16 -9.99 -16.18
N PRO A 724 5.90 -10.19 -16.58
CA PRO A 724 5.55 -10.41 -17.97
C PRO A 724 5.84 -9.17 -18.83
N ALA A 725 6.05 -9.40 -20.12
CA ALA A 725 6.23 -8.34 -21.08
C ALA A 725 4.95 -7.53 -21.25
N VAL A 726 5.09 -6.20 -21.37
CA VAL A 726 3.96 -5.33 -21.69
C VAL A 726 3.49 -5.59 -23.13
N THR A 727 2.19 -5.84 -23.30
CA THR A 727 1.55 -6.18 -24.59
C THR A 727 0.66 -5.06 -25.13
N MET A 728 0.55 -3.93 -24.41
CA MET A 728 -0.17 -2.74 -24.90
C MET A 728 0.79 -1.78 -25.62
N GLY A 729 0.19 -0.82 -26.32
CA GLY A 729 0.92 0.20 -27.05
C GLY A 729 1.27 -0.20 -28.49
N ILE A 730 1.65 0.78 -29.28
CA ILE A 730 2.01 0.61 -30.69
C ILE A 730 3.51 0.25 -30.75
N CYS A 731 3.82 -0.94 -31.27
CA CYS A 731 5.20 -1.43 -31.35
C CYS A 731 5.88 -1.12 -32.70
N THR A 732 5.10 -0.86 -33.77
CA THR A 732 5.62 -0.57 -35.11
C THR A 732 5.87 0.92 -35.27
N LEU A 733 7.13 1.31 -35.42
CA LEU A 733 7.50 2.71 -35.64
C LEU A 733 7.21 3.14 -37.07
N GLY A 734 7.16 4.43 -37.29
CA GLY A 734 6.88 5.06 -38.59
C GLY A 734 5.72 6.05 -38.50
N THR A 735 4.85 6.03 -39.50
CA THR A 735 3.64 6.89 -39.53
C THR A 735 2.51 6.19 -38.81
N LEU A 736 2.09 6.76 -37.67
CA LEU A 736 1.00 6.28 -36.83
C LEU A 736 -0.22 7.16 -37.08
N PRO A 737 -1.26 6.64 -37.80
CA PRO A 737 -2.43 7.44 -38.11
C PRO A 737 -3.20 7.83 -36.84
N VAL A 738 -3.94 8.94 -36.90
CA VAL A 738 -4.79 9.38 -35.79
C VAL A 738 -5.85 8.34 -35.39
N ALA A 739 -6.22 7.45 -36.28
CA ALA A 739 -7.10 6.31 -35.98
C ALA A 739 -6.50 5.31 -34.96
N GLU A 740 -5.20 5.37 -34.74
CA GLU A 740 -4.48 4.58 -33.72
C GLU A 740 -4.27 5.36 -32.42
N ALA A 741 -4.66 6.64 -32.39
CA ALA A 741 -4.67 7.42 -31.16
C ALA A 741 -5.68 6.83 -30.15
N ASN A 742 -5.34 6.88 -28.88
CA ASN A 742 -6.07 6.14 -27.85
C ASN A 742 -6.40 6.95 -26.59
N VAL A 743 -6.04 8.23 -26.58
CA VAL A 743 -6.41 9.19 -25.53
C VAL A 743 -6.63 10.59 -26.13
N SER A 744 -7.65 11.28 -25.63
CA SER A 744 -7.95 12.67 -26.06
C SER A 744 -8.85 13.35 -25.04
N ASN A 745 -9.03 14.65 -25.20
CA ASN A 745 -10.01 15.39 -24.40
C ASN A 745 -11.43 15.44 -25.02
N GLY A 746 -11.68 14.71 -26.10
CA GLY A 746 -13.01 14.60 -26.70
C GLY A 746 -13.04 13.79 -28.00
N ALA A 747 -14.21 13.49 -28.52
CA ALA A 747 -14.41 12.61 -29.68
C ALA A 747 -13.86 13.20 -30.99
N THR A 748 -13.95 14.51 -31.20
CA THR A 748 -13.41 15.17 -32.42
C THR A 748 -11.89 15.16 -32.41
N GLN A 749 -11.27 15.23 -31.25
CA GLN A 749 -9.81 15.14 -31.11
C GLN A 749 -9.27 13.77 -31.48
N LEU A 750 -10.01 12.68 -31.24
CA LEU A 750 -9.66 11.35 -31.77
C LEU A 750 -9.75 11.25 -33.31
N GLN A 751 -10.38 12.22 -33.94
CA GLN A 751 -10.36 12.37 -35.42
C GLN A 751 -9.23 13.31 -35.88
N GLY A 752 -8.41 13.80 -34.94
CA GLY A 752 -7.29 14.69 -35.20
C GLY A 752 -7.69 16.16 -35.34
N ILE A 753 -8.94 16.56 -35.06
CA ILE A 753 -9.42 17.94 -35.15
C ILE A 753 -9.23 18.58 -33.76
N LEU A 754 -8.22 19.43 -33.64
CA LEU A 754 -7.90 20.17 -32.41
C LEU A 754 -8.29 21.64 -32.65
N ALA A 755 -9.51 22.00 -32.26
CA ALA A 755 -10.10 23.28 -32.59
C ALA A 755 -9.71 24.41 -31.61
N ASN A 756 -9.46 24.05 -30.35
CA ASN A 756 -9.18 25.00 -29.29
C ASN A 756 -7.77 24.82 -28.75
N VAL A 757 -7.20 25.88 -28.18
CA VAL A 757 -5.96 25.75 -27.39
C VAL A 757 -6.20 24.77 -26.23
N GLY A 758 -5.26 23.87 -26.03
CA GLY A 758 -5.38 22.83 -25.02
C GLY A 758 -6.00 21.53 -25.51
N ASP A 759 -6.78 21.54 -26.62
CA ASP A 759 -7.23 20.28 -27.23
C ASP A 759 -6.05 19.36 -27.50
N PHE A 760 -6.20 18.04 -27.26
CA PHE A 760 -5.13 17.10 -27.50
C PHE A 760 -5.61 15.76 -28.04
N VAL A 761 -4.67 15.08 -28.71
CA VAL A 761 -4.76 13.69 -29.12
C VAL A 761 -3.44 13.00 -28.77
N GLY A 762 -3.49 11.75 -28.34
CA GLY A 762 -2.31 11.03 -27.88
C GLY A 762 -2.27 9.56 -28.26
N TRP A 763 -1.07 9.03 -28.26
CA TRP A 763 -0.73 7.65 -28.55
C TRP A 763 0.08 7.05 -27.41
N SER A 764 -0.18 5.77 -27.10
CA SER A 764 0.72 4.95 -26.30
C SER A 764 1.65 4.18 -27.25
N VAL A 765 2.95 4.39 -27.13
CA VAL A 765 3.97 3.73 -27.96
C VAL A 765 4.80 2.82 -27.09
N ASN A 766 5.08 1.59 -27.57
CA ASN A 766 5.90 0.62 -26.84
C ASN A 766 7.21 0.38 -27.59
N LEU A 767 8.29 1.01 -27.12
CA LEU A 767 9.61 0.98 -27.77
C LEU A 767 10.36 -0.30 -27.40
N ALA A 768 10.78 -1.05 -28.41
CA ALA A 768 11.50 -2.32 -28.23
C ALA A 768 12.91 -2.12 -27.62
N ALA A 769 13.53 -0.97 -27.84
CA ALA A 769 14.88 -0.67 -27.36
C ALA A 769 15.02 0.80 -26.91
N ALA A 770 15.89 1.04 -25.95
CA ALA A 770 16.36 2.40 -25.69
C ALA A 770 17.18 2.93 -26.86
N GLY A 771 17.01 4.22 -27.20
CA GLY A 771 17.71 4.78 -28.36
C GLY A 771 17.40 6.25 -28.57
N ARG A 772 17.95 6.78 -29.65
CA ARG A 772 17.65 8.14 -30.12
C ARG A 772 16.46 8.08 -31.08
N TYR A 773 15.41 8.82 -30.75
CA TYR A 773 14.17 8.85 -31.49
C TYR A 773 13.85 10.26 -31.99
N THR A 774 13.19 10.34 -33.14
CA THR A 774 12.61 11.59 -33.67
C THR A 774 11.09 11.44 -33.70
N VAL A 775 10.39 12.42 -33.13
CA VAL A 775 8.93 12.52 -33.11
C VAL A 775 8.52 13.77 -33.87
N THR A 776 7.65 13.60 -34.88
CA THR A 776 7.07 14.68 -35.66
C THR A 776 5.60 14.39 -35.94
N THR A 777 4.89 15.35 -36.54
CA THR A 777 3.54 15.17 -37.05
C THR A 777 3.49 15.53 -38.53
N ASP A 778 2.42 15.16 -39.21
CA ASP A 778 2.15 15.56 -40.59
C ASP A 778 1.62 17.00 -40.72
N ALA A 779 1.31 17.66 -39.60
CA ALA A 779 0.84 19.05 -39.61
C ALA A 779 2.00 20.02 -39.79
N ALA A 780 1.90 20.90 -40.78
CA ALA A 780 2.84 22.02 -40.96
C ALA A 780 2.49 23.10 -39.96
N ALA A 781 3.12 23.09 -38.73
CA ALA A 781 2.52 24.03 -37.82
C ALA A 781 3.25 24.53 -36.62
N ALA A 782 3.08 25.87 -36.47
CA ALA A 782 3.30 26.62 -35.24
C ALA A 782 2.24 26.43 -34.15
N ASN A 783 1.11 25.79 -34.46
CA ASN A 783 -0.07 25.72 -33.58
C ASN A 783 -0.17 24.39 -32.79
N GLN A 784 0.93 23.69 -32.61
CA GLN A 784 0.95 22.44 -31.87
C GLN A 784 2.13 22.39 -30.89
N GLN A 785 2.00 21.51 -29.91
CA GLN A 785 3.01 21.17 -28.90
C GLN A 785 3.14 19.67 -28.82
N ILE A 786 4.35 19.17 -28.77
CA ILE A 786 4.66 17.74 -28.59
C ILE A 786 5.00 17.53 -27.13
N LEU A 787 4.25 16.65 -26.46
CA LEU A 787 4.51 16.22 -25.10
C LEU A 787 4.86 14.72 -25.12
N ILE A 788 5.92 14.36 -24.42
CA ILE A 788 6.33 12.96 -24.22
C ILE A 788 6.40 12.71 -22.71
N ASP A 789 5.69 11.67 -22.25
CA ASP A 789 5.60 11.32 -20.84
C ASP A 789 5.26 12.54 -19.94
N GLY A 790 4.27 13.32 -20.38
CA GLY A 790 3.79 14.53 -19.71
C GLY A 790 4.65 15.77 -19.86
N ALA A 791 5.89 15.65 -20.38
CA ALA A 791 6.80 16.77 -20.55
C ALA A 791 6.66 17.43 -21.93
N LEU A 792 6.56 18.77 -21.97
CA LEU A 792 6.62 19.52 -23.21
C LEU A 792 8.04 19.50 -23.76
N VAL A 793 8.24 18.88 -24.93
CA VAL A 793 9.57 18.65 -25.51
C VAL A 793 9.81 19.39 -26.83
N GLY A 794 8.74 19.82 -27.53
CA GLY A 794 8.87 20.53 -28.82
C GLY A 794 7.55 21.05 -29.34
N THR A 795 7.58 21.70 -30.52
CA THR A 795 6.39 22.23 -31.19
C THR A 795 6.14 21.54 -32.54
N THR A 796 7.14 21.43 -33.39
CA THR A 796 6.99 20.80 -34.73
C THR A 796 7.69 19.46 -34.82
N SER A 797 8.77 19.30 -34.09
CA SER A 797 9.55 18.09 -34.01
C SER A 797 10.31 18.03 -32.70
N TRP A 798 10.69 16.83 -32.32
CA TRP A 798 11.58 16.54 -31.20
C TRP A 798 12.53 15.41 -31.59
N THR A 799 13.78 15.50 -31.19
CA THR A 799 14.76 14.41 -31.30
C THR A 799 15.52 14.30 -29.99
N GLY A 800 15.47 13.12 -29.36
CA GLY A 800 16.11 12.86 -28.08
C GLY A 800 16.18 11.37 -27.77
N THR A 801 16.64 11.04 -26.57
CA THR A 801 16.77 9.66 -26.11
C THR A 801 15.51 9.26 -25.34
N LEU A 802 14.94 8.11 -25.71
CA LEU A 802 13.87 7.43 -24.96
C LEU A 802 14.37 6.07 -24.47
N GLY A 803 13.83 5.61 -23.34
CA GLY A 803 14.03 4.26 -22.84
C GLY A 803 13.32 3.21 -23.69
N SER A 804 13.50 1.94 -23.39
CA SER A 804 12.60 0.88 -23.87
C SER A 804 11.34 0.83 -23.03
N GLY A 805 10.22 0.37 -23.62
CA GLY A 805 8.95 0.23 -22.94
C GLY A 805 7.90 1.25 -23.37
N LEU A 806 6.90 1.45 -22.51
CA LEU A 806 5.76 2.34 -22.79
C LEU A 806 6.11 3.81 -22.65
N HIS A 807 5.67 4.59 -23.63
CA HIS A 807 5.71 6.05 -23.65
C HIS A 807 4.38 6.63 -24.08
N GLY A 808 3.92 7.69 -23.40
CA GLY A 808 2.76 8.49 -23.79
C GLY A 808 3.20 9.67 -24.65
N ILE A 809 2.75 9.76 -25.91
CA ILE A 809 3.04 10.89 -26.78
C ILE A 809 1.74 11.64 -27.05
N ARG A 810 1.65 12.90 -26.60
CA ARG A 810 0.50 13.79 -26.86
C ARG A 810 0.87 14.90 -27.81
N ILE A 811 -0.04 15.18 -28.73
CA ILE A 811 -0.03 16.43 -29.51
C ILE A 811 -1.12 17.33 -28.96
N ARG A 812 -0.75 18.47 -28.42
CA ARG A 812 -1.63 19.48 -27.84
C ARG A 812 -1.68 20.73 -28.74
N ALA A 813 -2.87 21.26 -28.93
CA ALA A 813 -3.04 22.47 -29.73
C ALA A 813 -2.58 23.74 -28.97
N ALA A 814 -1.76 24.54 -29.64
CA ALA A 814 -1.47 25.93 -29.26
C ALA A 814 -2.34 26.93 -30.06
N GLY A 815 -3.17 26.44 -30.95
CA GLY A 815 -4.15 27.09 -31.79
C GLY A 815 -4.83 26.04 -32.69
N PRO A 816 -5.87 26.36 -33.46
CA PRO A 816 -6.57 25.41 -34.30
C PRO A 816 -5.60 24.66 -35.23
N VAL A 817 -5.65 23.33 -35.19
CA VAL A 817 -4.79 22.45 -35.98
C VAL A 817 -5.46 21.11 -36.25
N THR A 818 -5.16 20.49 -37.41
CA THR A 818 -5.61 19.13 -37.74
C THR A 818 -4.38 18.22 -37.86
N ILE A 819 -4.39 17.14 -37.11
CA ILE A 819 -3.36 16.11 -37.08
C ILE A 819 -3.91 14.85 -37.75
N LYS A 820 -3.24 14.32 -38.76
CA LYS A 820 -3.62 13.04 -39.40
C LYS A 820 -2.78 11.87 -38.89
N SER A 821 -1.53 12.17 -38.53
CA SER A 821 -0.59 11.15 -38.07
C SER A 821 0.48 11.71 -37.14
N LEU A 822 0.95 10.86 -36.25
CA LEU A 822 2.19 10.98 -35.52
C LEU A 822 3.27 10.19 -36.28
N ILE A 823 4.48 10.68 -36.38
CA ILE A 823 5.61 10.00 -37.02
C ILE A 823 6.69 9.80 -35.97
N VAL A 824 7.04 8.52 -35.72
CA VAL A 824 8.08 8.12 -34.77
C VAL A 824 9.14 7.32 -35.51
N THR A 825 10.38 7.77 -35.52
CA THR A 825 11.51 7.08 -36.15
C THR A 825 12.68 6.98 -35.18
N GLN A 826 13.50 5.93 -35.32
CA GLN A 826 14.70 5.70 -34.53
C GLN A 826 15.93 6.21 -35.32
#